data_da18fef7fdf31d0a17a82c40b338098f
#
_entry.id   da18fef7fdf31d0a17a82c40b338098f
#
_cell.length_a   1.000
_cell.length_b   1.000
_cell.length_c   1.000
_cell.angle_alpha   90.00
_cell.angle_beta   90.00
_cell.angle_gamma   90.00
#
_symmetry.space_group_name_H-M   'P 1'
#
loop_
_entity.id
_entity.type
_entity.pdbx_description
1 polymer ?
#
loop_
_entity_poly.entity_id
_entity_poly.type
_entity_poly.pdbx_seq_one_letter_code
_entity_poly.pdbx_strand_id
1 'polypeptide(L)'
;MQYFINVILPIPLEKLFTYSISETEAHFLQPGMRVAVPFGKSKIYTGLVYTIHNEPPTVYEAKEIHQILDDQPIVNKVQLRHWHWIAEYYMCTLGEVFRSAVPSAFLLESETLILKNDRMVIDDSDLQDDEFLVYEALNHQSSLKVHEVGAIIDRKNVLPVLNRLLHKNLIVLKEEIYEQYKPKLVRHVKLGRAYVDEENLEALLASMSRAPKQSQVVLALFQLQAATKKPINITDLERSSGGSKAVIKSLIDKGILEEYLVKTDRVSYEGNDENEALKSLNTFQQSALESILASFEKNRVTLLHGVTSSGKTEVYVELIEKCINSGNQALYLLPEIALTTQLIARLQEYFGERVAVYHSKYSVHERIEVWNNVLEKKTKTQIVIGARSALFLPFSKLGLIIVDEEHEGSFKQFDPAPRYHARDAAIVLSKLHECHILLGSATPSIESFYNVRLGKYGYAQIDRRYGNVLMPNMELVDLRDQTRKRRMNGHFSERLQEEIRNTLDVGEQGILFQNRRGYAPIVECMTCGHAPQCPNCDVSLTYHQNNKQLRCHYCGYHMALQESCMACGSATLDTKGFGTEQVEQELRALFPEARVGRMDLDTTRGKFAYEKIITAFERQELDLLVGTQMLSKGLDFRNVNLVGIMNADALLNFPDYRAHERSFQLLTQVAGRAGRTKKRGTVIIQTYNPQHQILKQVASSDYGNMYEEQLFEREQFKYPPINRIIKITFKHKDYNKLNEAAEWFARSLRNVWEGDVLGPEFPAVARIRNQFLKNVVIKIPKSASLGQTKNSIKRIEKSFNAISHFKSVRVIYNVDHI
;
A
#
# COMPACT_ATOMS: atom_id res chain seq x y z
N MET A 1 -36.80 -19.32 21.79
CA MET A 1 -35.73 -20.03 21.03
C MET A 1 -34.37 -19.44 21.40
N GLN A 2 -33.35 -20.30 21.48
CA GLN A 2 -32.00 -19.78 21.76
C GLN A 2 -31.32 -19.37 20.47
N TYR A 3 -30.75 -18.17 20.42
CA TYR A 3 -30.12 -17.63 19.21
C TYR A 3 -28.61 -17.56 19.38
N PHE A 4 -27.89 -17.72 18.28
CA PHE A 4 -26.43 -17.71 18.24
C PHE A 4 -25.92 -16.89 17.05
N ILE A 5 -24.72 -16.36 17.19
CA ILE A 5 -23.99 -15.70 16.11
C ILE A 5 -22.62 -16.35 15.90
N ASN A 6 -22.23 -16.49 14.65
CA ASN A 6 -20.84 -16.78 14.29
C ASN A 6 -20.10 -15.47 14.06
N VAL A 7 -18.94 -15.32 14.68
CA VAL A 7 -18.18 -14.08 14.71
C VAL A 7 -16.79 -14.29 14.12
N ILE A 8 -16.36 -13.35 13.28
CA ILE A 8 -14.98 -13.25 12.79
C ILE A 8 -14.19 -12.43 13.81
N LEU A 9 -13.16 -13.02 14.43
CA LEU A 9 -12.22 -12.31 15.30
C LEU A 9 -10.97 -11.88 14.51
N PRO A 10 -10.32 -10.73 14.81
CA PRO A 10 -9.15 -10.22 14.09
C PRO A 10 -7.84 -10.96 14.45
N ILE A 11 -7.91 -12.28 14.53
CA ILE A 11 -6.82 -13.17 14.92
C ILE A 11 -6.63 -14.29 13.89
N PRO A 12 -5.43 -14.88 13.75
CA PRO A 12 -5.12 -15.88 12.73
C PRO A 12 -5.64 -17.28 13.13
N LEU A 13 -6.95 -17.43 13.29
CA LEU A 13 -7.61 -18.70 13.60
C LEU A 13 -8.56 -19.08 12.46
N GLU A 14 -8.55 -20.35 12.07
CA GLU A 14 -9.34 -20.85 10.94
C GLU A 14 -10.84 -20.94 11.25
N LYS A 15 -11.21 -21.12 12.53
CA LYS A 15 -12.61 -21.32 12.94
C LYS A 15 -13.26 -19.98 13.28
N LEU A 16 -14.52 -19.85 12.91
CA LEU A 16 -15.41 -18.86 13.49
C LEU A 16 -15.77 -19.26 14.91
N PHE A 17 -16.07 -18.28 15.76
CA PHE A 17 -16.48 -18.50 17.14
C PHE A 17 -17.97 -18.19 17.30
N THR A 18 -18.68 -19.10 17.93
CA THR A 18 -20.11 -18.97 18.18
C THR A 18 -20.36 -18.39 19.56
N TYR A 19 -21.20 -17.36 19.62
CA TYR A 19 -21.64 -16.71 20.86
C TYR A 19 -23.16 -16.78 20.96
N SER A 20 -23.69 -16.84 22.17
CA SER A 20 -25.11 -16.77 22.45
C SER A 20 -25.59 -15.33 22.50
N ILE A 21 -26.81 -15.09 22.06
CA ILE A 21 -27.47 -13.78 22.07
C ILE A 21 -28.93 -13.94 22.51
N SER A 22 -29.50 -12.88 23.06
CA SER A 22 -30.92 -12.80 23.39
C SER A 22 -31.79 -12.66 22.12
N GLU A 23 -33.08 -12.90 22.24
CA GLU A 23 -34.04 -12.76 21.15
C GLU A 23 -34.10 -11.31 20.66
N THR A 24 -34.03 -10.35 21.52
CA THR A 24 -33.98 -8.92 21.18
C THR A 24 -32.73 -8.55 20.39
N GLU A 25 -31.58 -9.06 20.79
CA GLU A 25 -30.30 -8.87 20.07
C GLU A 25 -30.32 -9.58 18.70
N ALA A 26 -30.94 -10.75 18.58
CA ALA A 26 -31.07 -11.47 17.33
C ALA A 26 -31.89 -10.73 16.28
N HIS A 27 -32.91 -9.99 16.71
CA HIS A 27 -33.74 -9.14 15.83
C HIS A 27 -33.03 -7.84 15.43
N PHE A 28 -32.11 -7.34 16.24
CA PHE A 28 -31.36 -6.10 15.97
C PHE A 28 -30.10 -6.35 15.15
N LEU A 29 -29.34 -7.41 15.46
CA LEU A 29 -28.07 -7.71 14.85
C LEU A 29 -28.22 -8.07 13.37
N GLN A 30 -27.22 -7.65 12.59
CA GLN A 30 -27.10 -8.00 11.17
C GLN A 30 -25.65 -8.43 10.86
N PRO A 31 -25.44 -9.32 9.87
CA PRO A 31 -24.11 -9.62 9.36
C PRO A 31 -23.38 -8.34 8.94
N GLY A 32 -22.13 -8.19 9.41
CA GLY A 32 -21.32 -6.99 9.16
C GLY A 32 -21.36 -5.93 10.28
N MET A 33 -22.13 -6.14 11.36
CA MET A 33 -22.07 -5.34 12.58
C MET A 33 -20.95 -5.85 13.49
N ARG A 34 -20.35 -4.93 14.25
CA ARG A 34 -19.35 -5.30 15.27
C ARG A 34 -20.00 -5.60 16.60
N VAL A 35 -19.43 -6.56 17.28
CA VAL A 35 -19.78 -6.93 18.67
C VAL A 35 -18.50 -7.06 19.48
N ALA A 36 -18.58 -6.69 20.75
CA ALA A 36 -17.55 -6.98 21.72
C ALA A 36 -17.79 -8.37 22.29
N VAL A 37 -16.81 -9.25 22.24
CA VAL A 37 -16.97 -10.64 22.65
C VAL A 37 -15.81 -11.09 23.56
N PRO A 38 -16.10 -11.87 24.60
CA PRO A 38 -15.08 -12.43 25.48
C PRO A 38 -14.34 -13.58 24.78
N PHE A 39 -13.00 -13.55 24.84
CA PHE A 39 -12.15 -14.59 24.27
C PHE A 39 -11.04 -15.01 25.24
N GLY A 40 -10.93 -16.32 25.48
CA GLY A 40 -10.03 -16.86 26.50
C GLY A 40 -10.52 -16.58 27.92
N LYS A 41 -9.58 -16.31 28.86
CA LYS A 41 -9.91 -16.11 30.27
C LYS A 41 -10.33 -14.69 30.62
N SER A 42 -9.74 -13.66 29.98
CA SER A 42 -9.93 -12.26 30.37
C SER A 42 -9.94 -11.25 29.25
N LYS A 43 -9.74 -11.65 27.98
CA LYS A 43 -9.65 -10.71 26.87
C LYS A 43 -10.99 -10.49 26.21
N ILE A 44 -11.27 -9.26 25.85
CA ILE A 44 -12.40 -8.88 25.01
C ILE A 44 -11.85 -8.44 23.65
N TYR A 45 -12.44 -8.97 22.58
CA TYR A 45 -12.10 -8.59 21.21
C TYR A 45 -13.30 -7.98 20.50
N THR A 46 -13.04 -7.07 19.59
CA THR A 46 -14.02 -6.72 18.58
C THR A 46 -14.15 -7.86 17.60
N GLY A 47 -15.34 -8.41 17.49
CA GLY A 47 -15.71 -9.38 16.49
C GLY A 47 -16.67 -8.80 15.46
N LEU A 48 -16.67 -9.35 14.26
CA LEU A 48 -17.63 -9.00 13.22
C LEU A 48 -18.65 -10.12 13.07
N VAL A 49 -19.94 -9.81 13.19
CA VAL A 49 -21.03 -10.77 12.99
C VAL A 49 -20.99 -11.27 11.54
N TYR A 50 -20.88 -12.59 11.38
CA TYR A 50 -20.85 -13.26 10.08
C TYR A 50 -22.18 -13.90 9.71
N THR A 51 -22.76 -14.68 10.62
CA THR A 51 -24.09 -15.33 10.47
C THR A 51 -24.83 -15.34 11.80
N ILE A 52 -26.16 -15.36 11.72
CA ILE A 52 -27.07 -15.53 12.86
C ILE A 52 -27.81 -16.86 12.63
N HIS A 53 -27.93 -17.72 13.64
CA HIS A 53 -28.54 -19.03 13.56
C HIS A 53 -29.05 -19.52 14.92
N ASN A 54 -29.72 -20.67 14.94
CA ASN A 54 -30.31 -21.27 16.16
C ASN A 54 -29.60 -22.56 16.59
N GLU A 55 -28.47 -22.92 15.99
CA GLU A 55 -27.74 -24.15 16.26
C GLU A 55 -26.66 -23.90 17.32
N PRO A 56 -26.70 -24.53 18.51
CA PRO A 56 -25.65 -24.39 19.51
C PRO A 56 -24.35 -25.06 19.07
N PRO A 57 -23.18 -24.56 19.49
CA PRO A 57 -21.92 -25.22 19.21
C PRO A 57 -21.83 -26.58 19.96
N THR A 58 -21.31 -27.61 19.29
CA THR A 58 -21.25 -29.00 19.79
C THR A 58 -20.03 -29.26 20.68
N VAL A 59 -19.01 -28.39 20.68
CA VAL A 59 -17.68 -28.66 21.29
C VAL A 59 -17.46 -27.86 22.58
N TYR A 60 -18.20 -26.75 22.78
CA TYR A 60 -18.08 -25.86 23.93
C TYR A 60 -19.40 -25.13 24.18
N GLU A 61 -19.56 -24.61 25.38
CA GLU A 61 -20.69 -23.77 25.73
C GLU A 61 -20.48 -22.35 25.18
N ALA A 62 -21.47 -21.84 24.46
CA ALA A 62 -21.41 -20.51 23.90
C ALA A 62 -21.49 -19.43 24.99
N LYS A 63 -20.50 -18.55 25.05
CA LYS A 63 -20.53 -17.37 25.92
C LYS A 63 -21.45 -16.31 25.34
N GLU A 64 -22.02 -15.48 26.17
CA GLU A 64 -22.77 -14.29 25.72
C GLU A 64 -21.83 -13.23 25.14
N ILE A 65 -22.35 -12.41 24.25
CA ILE A 65 -21.67 -11.20 23.78
C ILE A 65 -21.58 -10.19 24.93
N HIS A 66 -20.54 -9.36 24.90
CA HIS A 66 -20.39 -8.31 25.93
C HIS A 66 -21.20 -7.07 25.57
N GLN A 67 -21.19 -6.65 24.30
CA GLN A 67 -21.86 -5.44 23.83
C GLN A 67 -21.98 -5.46 22.30
N ILE A 68 -23.05 -4.82 21.77
CA ILE A 68 -23.18 -4.44 20.37
C ILE A 68 -22.52 -3.08 20.18
N LEU A 69 -21.68 -2.92 19.17
CA LEU A 69 -20.86 -1.73 18.95
C LEU A 69 -21.38 -0.80 17.85
N ASP A 70 -22.30 -1.28 17.02
CA ASP A 70 -22.79 -0.56 15.86
C ASP A 70 -24.32 -0.57 15.82
N ASP A 71 -24.90 0.51 15.30
CA ASP A 71 -26.34 0.59 15.02
C ASP A 71 -26.68 0.06 13.62
N GLN A 72 -25.69 -0.02 12.74
CA GLN A 72 -25.81 -0.49 11.35
C GLN A 72 -24.56 -1.27 10.94
N PRO A 73 -24.66 -2.18 9.95
CA PRO A 73 -23.49 -2.90 9.44
C PRO A 73 -22.43 -1.94 8.89
N ILE A 74 -21.19 -2.05 9.40
CA ILE A 74 -20.03 -1.31 8.88
C ILE A 74 -19.40 -2.01 7.67
N VAL A 75 -19.74 -3.29 7.48
CA VAL A 75 -19.28 -4.14 6.39
C VAL A 75 -20.49 -4.72 5.67
N ASN A 76 -20.59 -4.59 4.36
CA ASN A 76 -21.70 -5.09 3.59
C ASN A 76 -21.50 -6.56 3.16
N LYS A 77 -22.57 -7.19 2.66
CA LYS A 77 -22.57 -8.62 2.22
C LYS A 77 -21.58 -8.90 1.08
N VAL A 78 -21.37 -7.93 0.18
CA VAL A 78 -20.45 -8.09 -0.95
C VAL A 78 -19.01 -8.13 -0.44
N GLN A 79 -18.66 -7.26 0.53
CA GLN A 79 -17.35 -7.29 1.18
C GLN A 79 -17.10 -8.62 1.89
N LEU A 80 -18.06 -9.15 2.65
CA LEU A 80 -17.92 -10.46 3.33
C LEU A 80 -17.65 -11.58 2.33
N ARG A 81 -18.34 -11.60 1.19
CA ARG A 81 -18.09 -12.56 0.11
C ARG A 81 -16.70 -12.39 -0.51
N HIS A 82 -16.27 -11.16 -0.71
CA HIS A 82 -14.95 -10.83 -1.22
C HIS A 82 -13.83 -11.24 -0.24
N TRP A 83 -14.02 -10.99 1.06
CA TRP A 83 -13.07 -11.41 2.10
C TRP A 83 -12.97 -12.93 2.22
N HIS A 84 -14.10 -13.63 2.08
CA HIS A 84 -14.10 -15.09 2.06
C HIS A 84 -13.27 -15.62 0.89
N TRP A 85 -13.46 -15.04 -0.30
CA TRP A 85 -12.66 -15.40 -1.47
C TRP A 85 -11.17 -15.11 -1.26
N ILE A 86 -10.80 -13.96 -0.69
CA ILE A 86 -9.40 -13.64 -0.37
C ILE A 86 -8.80 -14.66 0.59
N ALA A 87 -9.52 -15.01 1.65
CA ALA A 87 -9.07 -15.99 2.64
C ALA A 87 -8.83 -17.37 2.02
N GLU A 88 -9.76 -17.84 1.21
CA GLU A 88 -9.68 -19.12 0.52
C GLU A 88 -8.60 -19.13 -0.56
N TYR A 89 -8.55 -18.08 -1.41
CA TYR A 89 -7.62 -18.02 -2.51
C TYR A 89 -6.17 -17.86 -2.04
N TYR A 90 -5.90 -16.99 -1.09
CA TYR A 90 -4.55 -16.71 -0.60
C TYR A 90 -4.13 -17.55 0.62
N MET A 91 -4.91 -18.57 0.99
CA MET A 91 -4.63 -19.50 2.09
C MET A 91 -4.33 -18.75 3.41
N CYS A 92 -5.21 -17.87 3.80
CA CYS A 92 -5.15 -17.14 5.07
C CYS A 92 -6.51 -17.25 5.79
N THR A 93 -6.60 -16.73 7.00
CA THR A 93 -7.83 -16.77 7.78
C THR A 93 -8.71 -15.54 7.53
N LEU A 94 -10.03 -15.67 7.73
CA LEU A 94 -10.94 -14.53 7.69
C LEU A 94 -10.57 -13.44 8.71
N GLY A 95 -10.04 -13.84 9.88
CA GLY A 95 -9.57 -12.91 10.90
C GLY A 95 -8.39 -12.05 10.44
N GLU A 96 -7.45 -12.64 9.67
CA GLU A 96 -6.35 -11.89 9.06
C GLU A 96 -6.86 -10.92 7.99
N VAL A 97 -7.87 -11.32 7.19
CA VAL A 97 -8.51 -10.43 6.22
C VAL A 97 -9.23 -9.28 6.94
N PHE A 98 -10.05 -9.57 7.92
CA PHE A 98 -10.76 -8.57 8.73
C PHE A 98 -9.79 -7.55 9.34
N ARG A 99 -8.71 -8.02 9.96
CA ARG A 99 -7.69 -7.14 10.56
C ARG A 99 -7.01 -6.23 9.54
N SER A 100 -6.80 -6.70 8.32
CA SER A 100 -6.16 -5.93 7.25
C SER A 100 -7.11 -4.98 6.52
N ALA A 101 -8.39 -5.35 6.44
CA ALA A 101 -9.39 -4.67 5.64
C ALA A 101 -9.93 -3.40 6.32
N VAL A 102 -10.19 -3.45 7.61
CA VAL A 102 -10.81 -2.32 8.32
C VAL A 102 -9.78 -1.36 8.92
N PRO A 103 -10.09 -0.08 9.09
CA PRO A 103 -9.29 0.84 9.89
C PRO A 103 -9.04 0.30 11.30
N SER A 104 -7.84 0.47 11.84
CA SER A 104 -7.44 -0.10 13.13
C SER A 104 -8.32 0.37 14.31
N ALA A 105 -8.89 1.55 14.24
CA ALA A 105 -9.81 2.02 15.30
C ALA A 105 -11.19 1.32 15.30
N PHE A 106 -11.52 0.57 14.25
CA PHE A 106 -12.68 -0.33 14.28
C PHE A 106 -12.38 -1.65 15.01
N LEU A 107 -11.10 -1.96 15.19
CA LEU A 107 -10.63 -3.10 15.97
C LEU A 107 -10.33 -2.62 17.38
N LEU A 108 -11.37 -2.53 18.22
CA LEU A 108 -11.22 -2.19 19.62
C LEU A 108 -10.48 -3.33 20.29
N GLU A 109 -9.41 -3.01 21.00
CA GLU A 109 -8.72 -3.92 21.90
C GLU A 109 -9.16 -3.55 23.32
N SER A 110 -9.42 -4.56 24.15
CA SER A 110 -9.65 -4.30 25.57
C SER A 110 -8.35 -3.74 26.17
N GLU A 111 -8.48 -2.63 26.87
CA GLU A 111 -7.39 -2.08 27.65
C GLU A 111 -7.59 -2.52 29.11
N THR A 112 -6.60 -3.15 29.68
CA THR A 112 -6.63 -3.56 31.08
C THR A 112 -6.45 -2.32 31.95
N LEU A 113 -7.50 -1.91 32.64
CA LEU A 113 -7.46 -0.89 33.67
C LEU A 113 -7.17 -1.53 35.03
N ILE A 114 -6.27 -0.89 35.73
CA ILE A 114 -5.90 -1.22 37.08
C ILE A 114 -6.69 -0.26 37.99
N LEU A 115 -7.54 -0.80 38.82
CA LEU A 115 -8.39 -0.08 39.78
C LEU A 115 -7.95 -0.41 41.18
N LYS A 116 -8.03 0.55 42.10
CA LYS A 116 -7.87 0.34 43.52
C LYS A 116 -9.03 -0.53 44.04
N ASN A 117 -8.72 -1.48 44.92
CA ASN A 117 -9.74 -2.22 45.64
C ASN A 117 -10.11 -1.49 46.94
N ASP A 118 -11.17 -0.71 46.94
CA ASP A 118 -11.63 0.12 48.05
C ASP A 118 -12.07 -0.67 49.31
N ARG A 119 -12.14 -2.01 49.22
CA ARG A 119 -12.54 -2.89 50.31
C ARG A 119 -11.39 -3.28 51.22
N MET A 120 -10.16 -2.95 50.88
CA MET A 120 -8.94 -3.31 51.61
C MET A 120 -8.20 -2.05 52.03
N VAL A 121 -7.88 -1.94 53.29
CA VAL A 121 -6.97 -0.94 53.86
C VAL A 121 -5.70 -1.67 54.29
N ILE A 122 -4.57 -1.23 53.85
CA ILE A 122 -3.24 -1.81 54.18
C ILE A 122 -2.38 -0.75 54.83
N ASP A 123 -1.46 -1.17 55.70
CA ASP A 123 -0.42 -0.29 56.22
C ASP A 123 0.67 -0.12 55.15
N ASP A 124 1.07 1.10 54.87
CA ASP A 124 2.07 1.44 53.81
C ASP A 124 3.42 0.72 54.02
N SER A 125 3.70 0.29 55.27
CA SER A 125 4.89 -0.48 55.67
C SER A 125 4.99 -1.87 55.03
N ASP A 126 3.88 -2.43 54.52
CA ASP A 126 3.82 -3.78 53.94
C ASP A 126 4.03 -3.78 52.40
N LEU A 127 4.27 -2.63 51.78
CA LEU A 127 4.47 -2.51 50.36
C LEU A 127 5.95 -2.31 49.99
N GLN A 128 6.37 -2.94 48.88
CA GLN A 128 7.68 -2.63 48.27
C GLN A 128 7.60 -1.29 47.54
N ASP A 129 8.73 -0.64 47.33
CA ASP A 129 8.79 0.70 46.74
C ASP A 129 8.02 0.81 45.41
N ASP A 130 8.15 -0.20 44.52
CA ASP A 130 7.44 -0.24 43.25
C ASP A 130 5.93 -0.52 43.40
N GLU A 131 5.52 -1.27 44.42
CA GLU A 131 4.11 -1.49 44.76
C GLU A 131 3.47 -0.24 45.35
N PHE A 132 4.20 0.46 46.23
CA PHE A 132 3.78 1.70 46.86
C PHE A 132 3.53 2.79 45.81
N LEU A 133 4.47 3.00 44.86
CA LEU A 133 4.31 3.98 43.82
C LEU A 133 3.04 3.76 42.99
N VAL A 134 2.74 2.52 42.62
CA VAL A 134 1.52 2.19 41.86
C VAL A 134 0.25 2.38 42.71
N TYR A 135 0.29 1.97 43.97
CA TYR A 135 -0.86 2.08 44.90
C TYR A 135 -1.13 3.55 45.23
N GLU A 136 -0.10 4.37 45.45
CA GLU A 136 -0.22 5.82 45.67
C GLU A 136 -0.77 6.55 44.45
N ALA A 137 -0.31 6.20 43.24
CA ALA A 137 -0.88 6.73 42.03
C ALA A 137 -2.38 6.45 41.87
N LEU A 138 -2.85 5.26 42.35
CA LEU A 138 -4.27 4.91 42.36
C LEU A 138 -5.09 5.66 43.41
N ASN A 139 -4.44 6.29 44.41
CA ASN A 139 -5.13 7.20 45.36
C ASN A 139 -5.47 8.54 44.69
N HIS A 140 -4.69 8.97 43.68
CA HIS A 140 -4.88 10.22 42.98
C HIS A 140 -5.61 10.07 41.63
N GLN A 141 -5.68 8.85 41.10
CA GLN A 141 -6.35 8.55 39.82
C GLN A 141 -7.30 7.36 40.00
N SER A 142 -8.51 7.46 39.46
CA SER A 142 -9.52 6.40 39.56
C SER A 142 -9.12 5.09 38.87
N SER A 143 -8.21 5.12 37.92
CA SER A 143 -7.68 3.96 37.22
C SER A 143 -6.34 4.26 36.58
N LEU A 144 -5.50 3.25 36.41
CA LEU A 144 -4.24 3.29 35.68
C LEU A 144 -4.26 2.27 34.55
N LYS A 145 -3.63 2.61 33.42
CA LYS A 145 -3.35 1.68 32.32
C LYS A 145 -2.01 0.98 32.52
N VAL A 146 -1.86 -0.20 31.94
CA VAL A 146 -0.61 -1.00 32.07
C VAL A 146 0.64 -0.22 31.65
N HIS A 147 0.55 0.60 30.60
CA HIS A 147 1.68 1.42 30.15
C HIS A 147 1.99 2.60 31.07
N GLU A 148 0.98 3.15 31.76
CA GLU A 148 1.16 4.21 32.76
C GLU A 148 1.87 3.67 34.01
N VAL A 149 1.53 2.45 34.43
CA VAL A 149 2.27 1.75 35.48
C VAL A 149 3.76 1.60 35.10
N GLY A 150 4.03 1.24 33.83
CA GLY A 150 5.39 1.17 33.32
C GLY A 150 6.16 2.48 33.40
N ALA A 151 5.47 3.60 33.15
CA ALA A 151 6.06 4.93 33.30
C ALA A 151 6.29 5.33 34.78
N ILE A 152 5.38 4.93 35.68
CA ILE A 152 5.47 5.24 37.12
C ILE A 152 6.67 4.50 37.75
N ILE A 153 6.87 3.24 37.42
CA ILE A 153 7.94 2.41 38.00
C ILE A 153 9.23 2.39 37.18
N ASP A 154 9.26 3.11 36.06
CA ASP A 154 10.37 3.15 35.06
C ASP A 154 10.85 1.74 34.63
N ARG A 155 9.92 0.84 34.38
CA ARG A 155 10.19 -0.53 33.94
C ARG A 155 9.28 -0.98 32.79
N LYS A 156 9.87 -1.69 31.81
CA LYS A 156 9.12 -2.26 30.68
C LYS A 156 8.26 -3.46 31.06
N ASN A 157 8.65 -4.22 32.08
CA ASN A 157 7.91 -5.39 32.56
C ASN A 157 7.25 -5.08 33.91
N VAL A 158 5.95 -4.77 33.87
CA VAL A 158 5.14 -4.40 35.03
C VAL A 158 4.39 -5.58 35.66
N LEU A 159 4.33 -6.73 34.99
CA LEU A 159 3.54 -7.89 35.43
C LEU A 159 3.90 -8.41 36.80
N PRO A 160 5.19 -8.46 37.22
CA PRO A 160 5.52 -8.92 38.57
C PRO A 160 4.94 -8.04 39.68
N VAL A 161 4.96 -6.71 39.48
CA VAL A 161 4.41 -5.74 40.45
C VAL A 161 2.88 -5.87 40.55
N LEU A 162 2.22 -5.91 39.36
CA LEU A 162 0.76 -6.06 39.30
C LEU A 162 0.30 -7.40 39.92
N ASN A 163 1.02 -8.48 39.68
CA ASN A 163 0.69 -9.79 40.29
C ASN A 163 0.82 -9.76 41.83
N ARG A 164 1.83 -9.10 42.39
CA ARG A 164 1.98 -8.96 43.83
C ARG A 164 0.84 -8.13 44.41
N LEU A 165 0.47 -7.02 43.83
CA LEU A 165 -0.65 -6.18 44.24
C LEU A 165 -2.01 -6.93 44.14
N LEU A 166 -2.18 -7.75 43.11
CA LEU A 166 -3.35 -8.64 42.97
C LEU A 166 -3.40 -9.73 44.05
N HIS A 167 -2.28 -10.37 44.34
CA HIS A 167 -2.19 -11.38 45.41
C HIS A 167 -2.49 -10.78 46.78
N LYS A 168 -2.12 -9.48 46.98
CA LYS A 168 -2.47 -8.75 48.22
C LYS A 168 -3.92 -8.22 48.18
N ASN A 169 -4.69 -8.49 47.14
CA ASN A 169 -6.05 -7.96 46.89
C ASN A 169 -6.17 -6.42 46.95
N LEU A 170 -5.10 -5.69 46.66
CA LEU A 170 -5.07 -4.22 46.69
C LEU A 170 -5.56 -3.56 45.41
N ILE A 171 -5.48 -4.29 44.31
CA ILE A 171 -5.96 -3.84 43.01
C ILE A 171 -6.92 -4.85 42.40
N VAL A 172 -7.77 -4.37 41.50
CA VAL A 172 -8.64 -5.17 40.64
C VAL A 172 -8.33 -4.82 39.20
N LEU A 173 -8.22 -5.83 38.35
CA LEU A 173 -8.08 -5.63 36.91
C LEU A 173 -9.47 -5.61 36.28
N LYS A 174 -9.80 -4.50 35.62
CA LYS A 174 -11.01 -4.35 34.82
C LYS A 174 -10.62 -4.16 33.37
N GLU A 175 -11.20 -4.91 32.46
CA GLU A 175 -11.02 -4.70 31.04
C GLU A 175 -12.13 -3.78 30.53
N GLU A 176 -11.76 -2.66 29.94
CA GLU A 176 -12.70 -1.73 29.30
C GLU A 176 -12.36 -1.57 27.83
N ILE A 177 -13.41 -1.40 27.03
CA ILE A 177 -13.30 -1.14 25.61
C ILE A 177 -13.48 0.35 25.39
N TYR A 178 -12.49 0.96 24.77
CA TYR A 178 -12.57 2.39 24.43
C TYR A 178 -12.84 2.57 22.93
N GLU A 179 -13.84 3.38 22.64
CA GLU A 179 -14.05 3.86 21.28
C GLU A 179 -13.01 4.94 20.97
N GLN A 180 -12.08 4.64 20.07
CA GLN A 180 -11.00 5.59 19.71
C GLN A 180 -11.43 6.66 18.72
N TYR A 181 -12.57 6.48 18.04
CA TYR A 181 -13.05 7.43 17.06
C TYR A 181 -13.91 8.51 17.73
N LYS A 182 -13.50 9.78 17.56
CA LYS A 182 -14.32 10.95 17.89
C LYS A 182 -14.45 11.81 16.63
N PRO A 183 -15.69 12.17 16.21
CA PRO A 183 -15.88 13.09 15.11
C PRO A 183 -15.21 14.44 15.44
N LYS A 184 -14.67 15.10 14.42
CA LYS A 184 -14.13 16.45 14.58
C LYS A 184 -15.31 17.42 14.73
N LEU A 185 -15.48 17.96 15.93
CA LEU A 185 -16.44 19.00 16.21
C LEU A 185 -15.73 20.35 16.18
N VAL A 186 -16.22 21.27 15.35
CA VAL A 186 -15.72 22.63 15.26
C VAL A 186 -16.78 23.56 15.81
N ARG A 187 -16.36 24.52 16.64
CA ARG A 187 -17.22 25.53 17.22
C ARG A 187 -17.58 26.56 16.19
N HIS A 188 -18.87 26.71 15.94
CA HIS A 188 -19.45 27.70 15.06
C HIS A 188 -20.30 28.66 15.87
N VAL A 189 -20.48 29.85 15.34
CA VAL A 189 -21.27 30.89 15.95
C VAL A 189 -22.30 31.39 14.98
N LYS A 190 -23.46 31.76 15.52
CA LYS A 190 -24.54 32.45 14.85
C LYS A 190 -25.07 33.59 15.74
N LEU A 191 -25.85 34.46 15.19
CA LEU A 191 -26.54 35.51 15.98
C LEU A 191 -27.52 34.82 16.93
N GLY A 192 -27.58 35.32 18.16
CA GLY A 192 -28.53 34.85 19.16
C GLY A 192 -29.99 35.08 18.71
N ARG A 193 -30.88 34.16 19.03
CA ARG A 193 -32.27 34.15 18.54
C ARG A 193 -33.03 35.44 18.86
N ALA A 194 -32.70 36.13 19.96
CA ALA A 194 -33.31 37.39 20.34
C ALA A 194 -32.99 38.56 19.38
N TYR A 195 -31.99 38.44 18.53
CA TYR A 195 -31.48 39.49 17.64
C TYR A 195 -31.62 39.16 16.16
N VAL A 196 -32.47 38.21 15.83
CA VAL A 196 -32.72 37.82 14.42
C VAL A 196 -33.66 38.81 13.74
N ASP A 197 -34.56 39.47 14.50
CA ASP A 197 -35.49 40.46 13.98
C ASP A 197 -34.80 41.83 13.78
N GLU A 198 -35.13 42.52 12.69
CA GLU A 198 -34.50 43.77 12.27
C GLU A 198 -34.51 44.87 13.37
N GLU A 199 -35.65 45.06 14.04
CA GLU A 199 -35.78 46.05 15.14
C GLU A 199 -34.83 45.76 16.31
N ASN A 200 -34.72 44.50 16.72
CA ASN A 200 -33.86 44.09 17.81
C ASN A 200 -32.38 44.16 17.44
N LEU A 201 -32.09 43.96 16.16
CA LEU A 201 -30.74 44.06 15.63
C LEU A 201 -30.25 45.52 15.56
N GLU A 202 -31.10 46.45 15.09
CA GLU A 202 -30.81 47.89 15.09
C GLU A 202 -30.57 48.40 16.51
N ALA A 203 -31.42 48.02 17.45
CA ALA A 203 -31.25 48.34 18.86
C ALA A 203 -29.95 47.80 19.45
N LEU A 204 -29.57 46.58 19.10
CA LEU A 204 -28.29 45.95 19.49
C LEU A 204 -27.12 46.77 18.95
N LEU A 205 -27.07 47.08 17.65
CA LEU A 205 -25.98 47.83 17.02
C LEU A 205 -25.88 49.25 17.61
N ALA A 206 -26.99 49.92 17.89
CA ALA A 206 -27.03 51.23 18.56
C ALA A 206 -26.45 51.16 19.98
N SER A 207 -26.76 50.11 20.75
CA SER A 207 -26.23 49.85 22.09
C SER A 207 -24.72 49.60 22.12
N MET A 208 -24.17 49.10 21.04
CA MET A 208 -22.73 48.76 20.87
C MET A 208 -21.87 49.96 20.47
N SER A 209 -22.43 51.15 20.30
CA SER A 209 -21.69 52.37 19.94
C SER A 209 -20.50 52.65 20.91
N ARG A 210 -20.63 52.28 22.19
CA ARG A 210 -19.60 52.40 23.21
C ARG A 210 -18.65 51.21 23.31
N ALA A 211 -18.85 50.15 22.51
CA ALA A 211 -18.03 48.92 22.50
C ALA A 211 -17.55 48.57 21.08
N PRO A 212 -16.67 49.36 20.47
CA PRO A 212 -16.30 49.25 19.06
C PRO A 212 -15.77 47.87 18.64
N LYS A 213 -15.00 47.20 19.52
CA LYS A 213 -14.49 45.83 19.24
C LYS A 213 -15.60 44.78 19.19
N GLN A 214 -16.65 44.89 19.99
CA GLN A 214 -17.80 43.99 19.95
C GLN A 214 -18.66 44.22 18.71
N SER A 215 -18.86 45.49 18.34
CA SER A 215 -19.54 45.85 17.09
C SER A 215 -18.84 45.32 15.86
N GLN A 216 -17.51 45.45 15.80
CA GLN A 216 -16.71 44.88 14.70
C GLN A 216 -16.88 43.37 14.54
N VAL A 217 -16.95 42.58 15.63
CA VAL A 217 -17.16 41.11 15.57
C VAL A 217 -18.54 40.80 15.02
N VAL A 218 -19.60 41.55 15.43
CA VAL A 218 -20.97 41.33 14.92
C VAL A 218 -21.06 41.69 13.44
N LEU A 219 -20.47 42.80 13.02
CA LEU A 219 -20.44 43.20 11.60
C LEU A 219 -19.64 42.18 10.73
N ALA A 220 -18.51 41.71 11.23
CA ALA A 220 -17.72 40.67 10.54
C ALA A 220 -18.53 39.37 10.41
N LEU A 221 -19.35 38.99 11.40
CA LEU A 221 -20.22 37.83 11.29
C LEU A 221 -21.20 37.97 10.11
N PHE A 222 -21.85 39.12 9.97
CA PHE A 222 -22.75 39.37 8.84
C PHE A 222 -22.03 39.37 7.50
N GLN A 223 -20.86 39.99 7.41
CA GLN A 223 -20.06 39.99 6.18
C GLN A 223 -19.68 38.54 5.75
N LEU A 224 -19.22 37.73 6.70
CA LEU A 224 -18.89 36.34 6.45
C LEU A 224 -20.10 35.50 6.06
N GLN A 225 -21.24 35.69 6.73
CA GLN A 225 -22.51 35.01 6.39
C GLN A 225 -23.00 35.37 4.98
N ALA A 226 -22.93 36.65 4.61
CA ALA A 226 -23.34 37.12 3.29
C ALA A 226 -22.40 36.57 2.18
N ALA A 227 -21.09 36.53 2.45
CA ALA A 227 -20.09 36.09 1.48
C ALA A 227 -20.08 34.57 1.28
N THR A 228 -20.22 33.79 2.37
CA THR A 228 -19.98 32.33 2.29
C THR A 228 -21.26 31.51 2.26
N LYS A 229 -22.40 32.03 2.76
CA LYS A 229 -23.66 31.30 2.99
C LYS A 229 -23.48 29.99 3.78
N LYS A 230 -22.37 29.83 4.47
CA LYS A 230 -21.99 28.63 5.25
C LYS A 230 -21.93 28.96 6.74
N PRO A 231 -22.02 27.97 7.65
CA PRO A 231 -21.79 28.17 9.07
C PRO A 231 -20.42 28.82 9.34
N ILE A 232 -20.38 29.84 10.20
CA ILE A 232 -19.16 30.61 10.50
C ILE A 232 -18.46 29.99 11.70
N ASN A 233 -17.22 29.59 11.57
CA ASN A 233 -16.44 29.07 12.68
C ASN A 233 -15.81 30.24 13.50
N ILE A 234 -15.55 29.99 14.78
CA ILE A 234 -15.01 31.03 15.70
C ILE A 234 -13.64 31.54 15.23
N THR A 235 -12.82 30.70 14.63
CA THR A 235 -11.46 31.08 14.20
C THR A 235 -11.50 32.01 12.99
N ASP A 236 -12.41 31.77 12.05
CA ASP A 236 -12.59 32.64 10.88
C ASP A 236 -13.19 33.98 11.29
N LEU A 237 -14.13 33.98 12.24
CA LEU A 237 -14.66 35.21 12.81
C LEU A 237 -13.59 36.00 13.55
N GLU A 238 -12.73 35.35 14.34
CA GLU A 238 -11.60 35.97 15.04
C GLU A 238 -10.65 36.66 14.03
N ARG A 239 -10.30 35.94 12.95
CA ARG A 239 -9.36 36.41 11.90
C ARG A 239 -9.97 37.59 11.13
N SER A 240 -11.22 37.48 10.73
CA SER A 240 -11.89 38.52 9.91
C SER A 240 -12.23 39.77 10.70
N SER A 241 -12.61 39.64 11.99
CA SER A 241 -12.99 40.80 12.82
C SER A 241 -11.80 41.49 13.49
N GLY A 242 -10.62 40.86 13.55
CA GLY A 242 -9.50 41.31 14.39
C GLY A 242 -9.82 41.29 15.90
N GLY A 243 -10.93 40.72 16.30
CA GLY A 243 -11.38 40.58 17.68
C GLY A 243 -10.66 39.43 18.39
N SER A 244 -10.31 39.59 19.66
CA SER A 244 -9.74 38.49 20.45
C SER A 244 -10.81 37.48 20.88
N LYS A 245 -10.36 36.24 21.17
CA LYS A 245 -11.21 35.15 21.72
C LYS A 245 -12.05 35.63 22.94
N ALA A 246 -11.49 36.51 23.77
CA ALA A 246 -12.15 37.07 24.94
C ALA A 246 -13.36 37.93 24.55
N VAL A 247 -13.28 38.70 23.46
CA VAL A 247 -14.38 39.52 22.97
C VAL A 247 -15.52 38.65 22.42
N ILE A 248 -15.18 37.62 21.64
CA ILE A 248 -16.16 36.67 21.12
C ILE A 248 -16.84 35.92 22.28
N LYS A 249 -16.06 35.47 23.26
CA LYS A 249 -16.61 34.80 24.44
C LYS A 249 -17.57 35.74 25.22
N SER A 250 -17.20 36.99 25.41
CA SER A 250 -18.08 37.99 26.06
C SER A 250 -19.39 38.17 25.31
N LEU A 251 -19.40 38.10 23.99
CA LEU A 251 -20.62 38.16 23.17
C LEU A 251 -21.47 36.91 23.30
N ILE A 252 -20.86 35.76 23.47
CA ILE A 252 -21.55 34.48 23.74
C ILE A 252 -22.14 34.50 25.15
N ASP A 253 -21.39 34.92 26.15
CA ASP A 253 -21.83 35.01 27.54
C ASP A 253 -23.00 36.00 27.70
N LYS A 254 -23.09 37.05 26.87
CA LYS A 254 -24.20 38.02 26.80
C LYS A 254 -25.39 37.53 25.98
N GLY A 255 -25.32 36.33 25.37
CA GLY A 255 -26.38 35.81 24.50
C GLY A 255 -26.52 36.50 23.15
N ILE A 256 -25.60 37.41 22.79
CA ILE A 256 -25.61 38.11 21.49
C ILE A 256 -25.19 37.15 20.37
N LEU A 257 -24.20 36.28 20.67
CA LEU A 257 -23.82 35.16 19.83
C LEU A 257 -24.22 33.86 20.51
N GLU A 258 -24.68 32.90 19.72
CA GLU A 258 -24.95 31.53 20.13
C GLU A 258 -23.90 30.61 19.56
N GLU A 259 -23.16 29.92 20.43
CA GLU A 259 -22.17 28.91 20.02
C GLU A 259 -22.85 27.56 19.82
N TYR A 260 -22.45 26.84 18.73
CA TYR A 260 -22.90 25.48 18.47
C TYR A 260 -21.80 24.67 17.82
N LEU A 261 -21.87 23.36 18.00
CA LEU A 261 -20.87 22.42 17.47
C LEU A 261 -21.36 21.87 16.14
N VAL A 262 -20.53 22.00 15.11
CA VAL A 262 -20.80 21.39 13.81
C VAL A 262 -19.78 20.26 13.60
N LYS A 263 -20.28 19.09 13.20
CA LYS A 263 -19.45 17.99 12.75
C LYS A 263 -18.80 18.39 11.44
N THR A 264 -17.47 18.56 11.46
CA THR A 264 -16.69 18.99 10.29
C THR A 264 -15.81 17.84 9.83
N ASP A 265 -15.74 17.67 8.52
CA ASP A 265 -14.87 16.67 7.94
C ASP A 265 -13.39 17.01 8.16
N ARG A 266 -12.56 15.99 8.40
CA ARG A 266 -11.10 16.12 8.51
C ARG A 266 -10.45 16.16 7.14
N VAL A 267 -11.11 15.52 6.17
CA VAL A 267 -10.70 15.49 4.77
C VAL A 267 -11.60 16.48 4.03
N SER A 268 -11.12 17.71 3.88
CA SER A 268 -11.81 18.78 3.14
C SER A 268 -11.06 19.10 1.85
N TYR A 269 -11.82 19.40 0.81
CA TYR A 269 -11.32 19.98 -0.42
C TYR A 269 -11.18 21.50 -0.22
N GLU A 270 -9.98 22.05 -0.51
CA GLU A 270 -9.70 23.49 -0.39
C GLU A 270 -9.67 24.21 -1.77
N GLY A 271 -10.22 23.62 -2.83
CA GLY A 271 -10.25 24.19 -4.18
C GLY A 271 -11.46 25.11 -4.44
N ASN A 272 -11.45 25.77 -5.58
CA ASN A 272 -12.57 26.57 -6.07
C ASN A 272 -13.75 25.68 -6.45
N ASP A 273 -14.97 26.17 -6.22
CA ASP A 273 -16.22 25.44 -6.54
C ASP A 273 -16.51 25.33 -8.06
N GLU A 274 -15.70 25.93 -8.92
CA GLU A 274 -15.82 25.82 -10.38
C GLU A 274 -14.98 24.65 -10.89
N ASN A 275 -15.65 23.60 -11.36
CA ASN A 275 -14.98 22.48 -12.03
C ASN A 275 -14.51 22.91 -13.43
N GLU A 276 -13.30 22.52 -13.79
CA GLU A 276 -12.84 22.68 -15.17
C GLU A 276 -13.64 21.76 -16.11
N ALA A 277 -13.94 22.26 -17.31
CA ALA A 277 -14.51 21.42 -18.35
C ALA A 277 -13.53 20.31 -18.76
N LEU A 278 -14.04 19.13 -19.04
CA LEU A 278 -13.21 18.01 -19.48
C LEU A 278 -12.43 18.39 -20.75
N LYS A 279 -11.16 18.04 -20.81
CA LYS A 279 -10.32 18.26 -21.98
C LYS A 279 -10.77 17.34 -23.11
N SER A 280 -10.95 17.90 -24.32
CA SER A 280 -11.29 17.11 -25.48
C SER A 280 -10.23 16.03 -25.75
N LEU A 281 -10.67 14.80 -25.94
CA LEU A 281 -9.79 13.69 -26.32
C LEU A 281 -9.29 13.89 -27.74
N ASN A 282 -8.03 13.55 -27.98
CA ASN A 282 -7.52 13.45 -29.35
C ASN A 282 -8.06 12.18 -30.03
N THR A 283 -7.84 12.06 -31.37
CA THR A 283 -8.37 10.95 -32.15
C THR A 283 -7.94 9.57 -31.65
N PHE A 284 -6.71 9.42 -31.15
CA PHE A 284 -6.20 8.14 -30.62
C PHE A 284 -6.83 7.79 -29.27
N GLN A 285 -7.00 8.77 -28.40
CA GLN A 285 -7.68 8.61 -27.11
C GLN A 285 -9.16 8.31 -27.30
N GLN A 286 -9.80 8.99 -28.25
CA GLN A 286 -11.21 8.75 -28.59
C GLN A 286 -11.41 7.33 -29.14
N SER A 287 -10.57 6.87 -30.07
CA SER A 287 -10.63 5.50 -30.59
C SER A 287 -10.40 4.46 -29.50
N ALA A 288 -9.49 4.73 -28.54
CA ALA A 288 -9.28 3.85 -27.41
C ALA A 288 -10.50 3.81 -26.48
N LEU A 289 -11.12 4.95 -26.20
CA LEU A 289 -12.37 5.03 -25.42
C LEU A 289 -13.49 4.23 -26.06
N GLU A 290 -13.71 4.38 -27.37
CA GLU A 290 -14.71 3.62 -28.12
C GLU A 290 -14.41 2.12 -28.08
N SER A 291 -13.14 1.72 -28.23
CA SER A 291 -12.70 0.32 -28.11
C SER A 291 -12.94 -0.24 -26.71
N ILE A 292 -12.72 0.54 -25.66
CA ILE A 292 -13.01 0.14 -24.28
C ILE A 292 -14.49 -0.05 -24.07
N LEU A 293 -15.33 0.89 -24.54
CA LEU A 293 -16.78 0.81 -24.38
C LEU A 293 -17.34 -0.38 -25.14
N ALA A 294 -16.91 -0.63 -26.36
CA ALA A 294 -17.29 -1.80 -27.13
C ALA A 294 -16.80 -3.12 -26.48
N SER A 295 -15.63 -3.08 -25.84
CA SER A 295 -15.13 -4.22 -25.07
C SER A 295 -15.98 -4.50 -23.83
N PHE A 296 -16.44 -3.48 -23.14
CA PHE A 296 -17.28 -3.63 -21.92
C PHE A 296 -18.61 -4.33 -22.22
N GLU A 297 -19.13 -4.25 -23.43
CA GLU A 297 -20.33 -5.00 -23.82
C GLU A 297 -20.11 -6.52 -23.80
N LYS A 298 -18.86 -6.98 -24.03
CA LYS A 298 -18.52 -8.41 -24.18
C LYS A 298 -17.68 -8.93 -23.01
N ASN A 299 -16.85 -8.09 -22.46
CA ASN A 299 -15.84 -8.44 -21.46
C ASN A 299 -16.02 -7.62 -20.19
N ARG A 300 -15.93 -8.25 -19.04
CA ARG A 300 -15.89 -7.56 -17.75
C ARG A 300 -14.57 -6.86 -17.52
N VAL A 301 -13.47 -7.46 -17.96
CA VAL A 301 -12.09 -6.97 -17.80
C VAL A 301 -11.58 -6.52 -19.15
N THR A 302 -11.06 -5.30 -19.24
CA THR A 302 -10.40 -4.77 -20.43
C THR A 302 -9.00 -4.28 -20.07
N LEU A 303 -8.01 -4.62 -20.90
CA LEU A 303 -6.65 -4.11 -20.78
C LEU A 303 -6.48 -2.92 -21.74
N LEU A 304 -6.11 -1.76 -21.18
CA LEU A 304 -5.66 -0.59 -21.95
C LEU A 304 -4.14 -0.56 -21.97
N HIS A 305 -3.56 -0.91 -23.13
CA HIS A 305 -2.14 -0.81 -23.39
C HIS A 305 -1.84 0.56 -24.06
N GLY A 306 -1.34 1.50 -23.28
CA GLY A 306 -1.04 2.82 -23.78
C GLY A 306 0.39 3.22 -23.47
N VAL A 307 1.17 3.62 -24.50
CA VAL A 307 2.57 4.04 -24.31
C VAL A 307 2.71 5.11 -23.22
N THR A 308 3.91 5.29 -22.68
CA THR A 308 4.18 6.34 -21.70
C THR A 308 3.83 7.72 -22.26
N SER A 309 3.14 8.56 -21.46
CA SER A 309 2.66 9.89 -21.87
C SER A 309 1.63 9.88 -23.02
N SER A 310 0.89 8.80 -23.23
CA SER A 310 -0.21 8.73 -24.20
C SER A 310 -1.48 9.46 -23.73
N GLY A 311 -1.55 9.87 -22.45
CA GLY A 311 -2.73 10.51 -21.87
C GLY A 311 -3.82 9.53 -21.48
N LYS A 312 -3.47 8.33 -21.03
CA LYS A 312 -4.42 7.34 -20.46
C LYS A 312 -5.34 7.94 -19.41
N THR A 313 -4.82 8.87 -18.60
CA THR A 313 -5.57 9.52 -17.53
C THR A 313 -6.81 10.26 -18.04
N GLU A 314 -6.75 10.91 -19.22
CA GLU A 314 -7.92 11.59 -19.81
C GLU A 314 -9.01 10.58 -20.22
N VAL A 315 -8.61 9.41 -20.73
CA VAL A 315 -9.56 8.32 -21.02
C VAL A 315 -10.21 7.80 -19.72
N TYR A 316 -9.43 7.74 -18.63
CA TYR A 316 -9.97 7.35 -17.32
C TYR A 316 -10.98 8.38 -16.80
N VAL A 317 -10.68 9.66 -16.94
CA VAL A 317 -11.57 10.76 -16.54
C VAL A 317 -12.92 10.65 -17.25
N GLU A 318 -12.94 10.45 -18.57
CA GLU A 318 -14.16 10.23 -19.36
C GLU A 318 -14.99 9.02 -18.89
N LEU A 319 -14.32 7.90 -18.59
CA LEU A 319 -14.99 6.70 -18.09
C LEU A 319 -15.54 6.91 -16.68
N ILE A 320 -14.81 7.62 -15.81
CA ILE A 320 -15.24 7.97 -14.46
C ILE A 320 -16.48 8.87 -14.55
N GLU A 321 -16.47 9.90 -15.41
CA GLU A 321 -17.61 10.79 -15.60
C GLU A 321 -18.86 10.03 -16.01
N LYS A 322 -18.76 9.16 -17.02
CA LYS A 322 -19.89 8.29 -17.43
C LYS A 322 -20.42 7.43 -16.30
N CYS A 323 -19.51 6.89 -15.46
CA CYS A 323 -19.87 6.06 -14.33
C CYS A 323 -20.65 6.86 -13.25
N ILE A 324 -20.14 8.02 -12.85
CA ILE A 324 -20.78 8.83 -11.81
C ILE A 324 -22.09 9.48 -12.27
N ASN A 325 -22.19 9.85 -13.54
CA ASN A 325 -23.41 10.37 -14.14
C ASN A 325 -24.55 9.31 -14.19
N SER A 326 -24.19 8.04 -14.19
CA SER A 326 -25.13 6.91 -14.02
C SER A 326 -25.50 6.64 -12.55
N GLY A 327 -25.05 7.48 -11.60
CA GLY A 327 -25.32 7.35 -10.16
C GLY A 327 -24.52 6.27 -9.46
N ASN A 328 -23.43 5.79 -10.06
CA ASN A 328 -22.56 4.77 -9.53
C ASN A 328 -21.30 5.35 -8.87
N GLN A 329 -20.57 4.52 -8.14
CA GLN A 329 -19.28 4.85 -7.55
C GLN A 329 -18.14 4.31 -8.45
N ALA A 330 -17.02 5.03 -8.51
CA ALA A 330 -15.82 4.63 -9.20
C ALA A 330 -14.66 4.41 -8.22
N LEU A 331 -13.91 3.32 -8.39
CA LEU A 331 -12.68 3.03 -7.65
C LEU A 331 -11.49 3.12 -8.61
N TYR A 332 -10.55 4.02 -8.30
CA TYR A 332 -9.33 4.20 -9.04
C TYR A 332 -8.12 3.74 -8.19
N LEU A 333 -7.59 2.59 -8.50
CA LEU A 333 -6.44 1.99 -7.82
C LEU A 333 -5.13 2.38 -8.48
N LEU A 334 -4.19 2.80 -7.65
CA LEU A 334 -2.84 3.21 -8.03
C LEU A 334 -1.80 2.55 -7.13
N PRO A 335 -0.56 2.33 -7.61
CA PRO A 335 0.56 2.05 -6.74
C PRO A 335 0.73 3.18 -5.71
N GLU A 336 1.07 2.83 -4.46
CA GLU A 336 1.15 3.81 -3.36
C GLU A 336 2.10 4.99 -3.66
N ILE A 337 3.17 4.74 -4.41
CA ILE A 337 4.14 5.77 -4.83
C ILE A 337 3.57 6.66 -5.95
N ALA A 338 2.64 6.16 -6.76
CA ALA A 338 2.01 6.92 -7.86
C ALA A 338 0.84 7.80 -7.40
N LEU A 339 0.42 7.68 -6.15
CA LEU A 339 -0.56 8.56 -5.49
C LEU A 339 0.09 9.91 -5.19
N THR A 340 0.38 10.66 -6.25
CA THR A 340 1.01 11.99 -6.15
C THR A 340 -0.04 13.07 -5.95
N THR A 341 0.36 14.15 -5.30
CA THR A 341 -0.45 15.37 -5.15
C THR A 341 -0.92 15.91 -6.50
N GLN A 342 -0.09 15.80 -7.53
CA GLN A 342 -0.41 16.22 -8.91
C GLN A 342 -1.60 15.47 -9.50
N LEU A 343 -1.64 14.14 -9.39
CA LEU A 343 -2.75 13.36 -9.92
C LEU A 343 -4.05 13.61 -9.15
N ILE A 344 -3.95 13.71 -7.82
CA ILE A 344 -5.09 14.02 -6.97
C ILE A 344 -5.65 15.41 -7.33
N ALA A 345 -4.79 16.44 -7.41
CA ALA A 345 -5.19 17.79 -7.77
C ALA A 345 -5.87 17.82 -9.16
N ARG A 346 -5.29 17.14 -10.15
CA ARG A 346 -5.84 17.05 -11.50
C ARG A 346 -7.26 16.44 -11.54
N LEU A 347 -7.50 15.38 -10.75
CA LEU A 347 -8.85 14.78 -10.69
C LEU A 347 -9.81 15.66 -9.91
N GLN A 348 -9.32 16.39 -8.90
CA GLN A 348 -10.11 17.37 -8.17
C GLN A 348 -10.46 18.62 -8.98
N GLU A 349 -9.61 19.00 -9.96
CA GLU A 349 -9.93 20.06 -10.95
C GLU A 349 -11.17 19.70 -11.78
N TYR A 350 -11.32 18.43 -12.18
CA TYR A 350 -12.47 17.95 -12.95
C TYR A 350 -13.72 17.67 -12.10
N PHE A 351 -13.54 17.04 -10.95
CA PHE A 351 -14.66 16.46 -10.19
C PHE A 351 -14.91 17.12 -8.84
N GLY A 352 -14.09 18.11 -8.45
CA GLY A 352 -14.23 18.85 -7.22
C GLY A 352 -14.27 17.96 -5.97
N GLU A 353 -15.23 18.22 -5.10
CA GLU A 353 -15.42 17.52 -3.83
C GLU A 353 -15.88 16.05 -3.96
N ARG A 354 -16.22 15.59 -5.17
CA ARG A 354 -16.64 14.19 -5.40
C ARG A 354 -15.50 13.18 -5.27
N VAL A 355 -14.25 13.65 -5.19
CA VAL A 355 -13.03 12.85 -5.13
C VAL A 355 -12.58 12.66 -3.70
N ALA A 356 -12.59 11.43 -3.23
CA ALA A 356 -11.98 11.03 -1.97
C ALA A 356 -10.68 10.26 -2.20
N VAL A 357 -9.70 10.48 -1.32
CA VAL A 357 -8.43 9.76 -1.35
C VAL A 357 -8.38 8.78 -0.19
N TYR A 358 -7.79 7.58 -0.40
CA TYR A 358 -7.64 6.58 0.64
C TYR A 358 -6.27 5.90 0.57
N HIS A 359 -5.38 6.21 1.53
CA HIS A 359 -4.03 5.67 1.58
C HIS A 359 -3.48 5.55 3.00
N SER A 360 -2.34 4.86 3.14
CA SER A 360 -1.69 4.57 4.42
C SER A 360 -1.16 5.80 5.18
N LYS A 361 -0.90 6.92 4.50
CA LYS A 361 -0.42 8.18 5.12
C LYS A 361 -1.54 8.94 5.84
N TYR A 362 -2.81 8.65 5.58
CA TYR A 362 -3.94 9.21 6.31
C TYR A 362 -3.94 8.72 7.75
N SER A 363 -4.29 9.61 8.66
CA SER A 363 -4.55 9.26 10.06
C SER A 363 -5.67 8.22 10.15
N VAL A 364 -5.73 7.51 11.27
CA VAL A 364 -6.77 6.50 11.50
C VAL A 364 -8.17 7.12 11.41
N HIS A 365 -8.33 8.35 11.92
CA HIS A 365 -9.61 9.06 11.90
C HIS A 365 -10.06 9.50 10.51
N GLU A 366 -9.12 9.96 9.66
CA GLU A 366 -9.42 10.28 8.26
C GLU A 366 -9.86 9.05 7.49
N ARG A 367 -9.21 7.90 7.71
CA ARG A 367 -9.61 6.63 7.09
C ARG A 367 -10.99 6.17 7.50
N ILE A 368 -11.40 6.35 8.76
CA ILE A 368 -12.75 6.05 9.23
C ILE A 368 -13.77 6.98 8.57
N GLU A 369 -13.44 8.24 8.44
CA GLU A 369 -14.32 9.22 7.79
C GLU A 369 -14.59 8.85 6.33
N VAL A 370 -13.54 8.52 5.56
CA VAL A 370 -13.71 8.05 4.18
C VAL A 370 -14.52 6.75 4.15
N TRP A 371 -14.25 5.80 5.08
CA TRP A 371 -15.00 4.54 5.18
C TRP A 371 -16.51 4.79 5.36
N ASN A 372 -16.87 5.62 6.34
CA ASN A 372 -18.28 5.94 6.63
C ASN A 372 -18.93 6.69 5.48
N ASN A 373 -18.23 7.64 4.85
CA ASN A 373 -18.75 8.38 3.71
C ASN A 373 -19.00 7.48 2.49
N VAL A 374 -18.16 6.46 2.24
CA VAL A 374 -18.39 5.46 1.20
C VAL A 374 -19.60 4.58 1.54
N LEU A 375 -19.70 4.13 2.80
CA LEU A 375 -20.82 3.33 3.29
C LEU A 375 -22.16 4.07 3.16
N GLU A 376 -22.18 5.35 3.55
CA GLU A 376 -23.34 6.26 3.49
C GLU A 376 -23.61 6.79 2.07
N LYS A 377 -22.80 6.46 1.07
CA LYS A 377 -22.92 6.91 -0.33
C LYS A 377 -22.91 8.43 -0.49
N LYS A 378 -22.13 9.13 0.30
CA LYS A 378 -22.04 10.59 0.19
C LYS A 378 -21.44 10.99 -1.15
N THR A 379 -21.91 12.10 -1.72
CA THR A 379 -21.44 12.63 -3.01
C THR A 379 -19.93 12.78 -3.08
N LYS A 380 -19.30 13.23 -2.00
CA LYS A 380 -17.83 13.39 -1.88
C LYS A 380 -17.03 12.09 -1.90
N THR A 381 -17.67 10.93 -2.00
CA THR A 381 -17.03 9.62 -2.18
C THR A 381 -17.59 8.87 -3.39
N GLN A 382 -18.11 9.58 -4.38
CA GLN A 382 -18.48 8.96 -5.66
C GLN A 382 -17.25 8.43 -6.39
N ILE A 383 -16.11 9.11 -6.28
CA ILE A 383 -14.83 8.70 -6.83
C ILE A 383 -13.87 8.46 -5.67
N VAL A 384 -13.35 7.26 -5.56
CA VAL A 384 -12.33 6.94 -4.56
C VAL A 384 -11.02 6.60 -5.26
N ILE A 385 -9.99 7.39 -4.97
CA ILE A 385 -8.63 7.15 -5.42
C ILE A 385 -7.85 6.52 -4.27
N GLY A 386 -7.15 5.43 -4.51
CA GLY A 386 -6.39 4.84 -3.43
C GLY A 386 -5.37 3.80 -3.85
N ALA A 387 -4.55 3.42 -2.88
CA ALA A 387 -3.66 2.29 -2.98
C ALA A 387 -4.44 0.97 -2.78
N ARG A 388 -3.73 -0.15 -2.79
CA ARG A 388 -4.31 -1.50 -2.63
C ARG A 388 -5.34 -1.64 -1.49
N SER A 389 -5.20 -0.88 -0.39
CA SER A 389 -6.13 -0.94 0.75
C SER A 389 -7.51 -0.34 0.45
N ALA A 390 -7.64 0.53 -0.55
CA ALA A 390 -8.93 1.11 -0.96
C ALA A 390 -9.91 0.04 -1.51
N LEU A 391 -9.38 -1.11 -1.92
CA LEU A 391 -10.16 -2.27 -2.36
C LEU A 391 -11.13 -2.78 -1.29
N PHE A 392 -10.83 -2.56 -0.02
CA PHE A 392 -11.64 -3.05 1.11
C PHE A 392 -12.76 -2.10 1.52
N LEU A 393 -12.89 -0.93 0.92
CA LEU A 393 -13.94 0.03 1.27
C LEU A 393 -15.34 -0.51 0.98
N PRO A 394 -16.36 -0.07 1.76
CA PRO A 394 -17.71 -0.62 1.73
C PRO A 394 -18.57 -0.06 0.57
N PHE A 395 -18.08 -0.20 -0.66
CA PHE A 395 -18.85 0.18 -1.83
C PHE A 395 -20.18 -0.58 -1.91
N SER A 396 -21.24 0.11 -2.33
CA SER A 396 -22.55 -0.50 -2.49
C SER A 396 -23.10 -0.37 -3.92
N LYS A 397 -22.62 0.63 -4.67
CA LYS A 397 -22.99 0.86 -6.08
C LYS A 397 -21.74 1.06 -6.94
N LEU A 398 -20.79 0.17 -6.83
CA LEU A 398 -19.55 0.24 -7.61
C LEU A 398 -19.86 -0.07 -9.07
N GLY A 399 -19.62 0.88 -9.98
CA GLY A 399 -19.89 0.75 -11.42
C GLY A 399 -18.64 0.60 -12.26
N LEU A 400 -17.49 1.10 -11.75
CA LEU A 400 -16.22 1.06 -12.48
C LEU A 400 -15.05 0.87 -11.52
N ILE A 401 -14.12 0.00 -11.90
CA ILE A 401 -12.81 -0.11 -11.26
C ILE A 401 -11.74 0.19 -12.31
N ILE A 402 -10.80 1.07 -11.99
CA ILE A 402 -9.61 1.33 -12.78
C ILE A 402 -8.40 0.90 -11.97
N VAL A 403 -7.51 0.12 -12.57
CA VAL A 403 -6.23 -0.28 -11.98
C VAL A 403 -5.13 0.25 -12.90
N ASP A 404 -4.56 1.37 -12.56
CA ASP A 404 -3.48 1.96 -13.34
C ASP A 404 -2.12 1.39 -12.91
N GLU A 405 -1.19 1.31 -13.87
CA GLU A 405 0.08 0.60 -13.71
C GLU A 405 -0.12 -0.84 -13.18
N GLU A 406 -1.05 -1.59 -13.80
CA GLU A 406 -1.52 -2.90 -13.34
C GLU A 406 -0.42 -3.94 -13.12
N HIS A 407 0.70 -3.78 -13.83
CA HIS A 407 1.89 -4.63 -13.77
C HIS A 407 2.71 -4.43 -12.49
N GLU A 408 2.41 -3.38 -11.71
CA GLU A 408 3.26 -2.96 -10.60
C GLU A 408 3.23 -3.95 -9.43
N GLY A 409 4.42 -4.43 -9.04
CA GLY A 409 4.57 -5.42 -7.96
C GLY A 409 4.11 -4.93 -6.59
N SER A 410 3.96 -3.62 -6.36
CA SER A 410 3.46 -3.07 -5.09
C SER A 410 1.98 -3.34 -4.83
N PHE A 411 1.21 -3.77 -5.85
CA PHE A 411 -0.14 -4.29 -5.65
C PHE A 411 -0.18 -5.63 -4.89
N LYS A 412 0.95 -6.35 -4.81
CA LYS A 412 1.07 -7.54 -3.96
C LYS A 412 1.40 -7.15 -2.53
N GLN A 413 0.62 -7.63 -1.56
CA GLN A 413 0.95 -7.55 -0.15
C GLN A 413 1.83 -8.74 0.24
N PHE A 414 3.03 -8.48 0.80
CA PHE A 414 3.96 -9.53 1.22
C PHE A 414 3.83 -9.89 2.70
N ASP A 415 3.66 -8.89 3.56
CA ASP A 415 3.50 -9.05 5.01
C ASP A 415 2.75 -7.82 5.56
N PRO A 416 1.83 -8.00 6.51
CA PRO A 416 1.28 -9.26 7.03
C PRO A 416 0.32 -9.95 6.05
N ALA A 417 -0.22 -11.11 6.46
CA ALA A 417 -1.37 -11.70 5.77
C ALA A 417 -2.61 -10.78 5.91
N PRO A 418 -3.52 -10.82 4.90
CA PRO A 418 -3.56 -11.64 3.68
C PRO A 418 -2.49 -11.21 2.66
N ARG A 419 -1.82 -12.18 2.02
CA ARG A 419 -0.82 -11.90 0.97
C ARG A 419 -1.46 -11.84 -0.40
N TYR A 420 -2.47 -10.97 -0.53
CA TYR A 420 -3.27 -10.81 -1.74
C TYR A 420 -2.59 -9.91 -2.78
N HIS A 421 -2.99 -10.05 -4.03
CA HIS A 421 -2.66 -9.14 -5.12
C HIS A 421 -3.89 -8.27 -5.41
N ALA A 422 -3.75 -6.94 -5.27
CA ALA A 422 -4.89 -6.04 -5.33
C ALA A 422 -5.54 -5.99 -6.72
N ARG A 423 -4.77 -6.08 -7.83
CA ARG A 423 -5.31 -6.19 -9.20
C ARG A 423 -6.22 -7.40 -9.32
N ASP A 424 -5.76 -8.58 -8.89
CA ASP A 424 -6.50 -9.83 -9.05
C ASP A 424 -7.73 -9.85 -8.13
N ALA A 425 -7.58 -9.31 -6.91
CA ALA A 425 -8.70 -9.15 -5.99
C ALA A 425 -9.73 -8.10 -6.49
N ALA A 426 -9.30 -7.05 -7.21
CA ALA A 426 -10.17 -6.08 -7.85
C ALA A 426 -10.99 -6.71 -9.00
N ILE A 427 -10.40 -7.63 -9.75
CA ILE A 427 -11.12 -8.40 -10.79
C ILE A 427 -12.25 -9.22 -10.16
N VAL A 428 -12.01 -9.84 -9.01
CA VAL A 428 -13.05 -10.58 -8.29
C VAL A 428 -14.09 -9.63 -7.70
N LEU A 429 -13.68 -8.50 -7.16
CA LEU A 429 -14.60 -7.47 -6.66
C LEU A 429 -15.51 -6.96 -7.77
N SER A 430 -14.97 -6.71 -8.98
CA SER A 430 -15.79 -6.31 -10.13
C SER A 430 -16.84 -7.37 -10.50
N LYS A 431 -16.49 -8.65 -10.38
CA LYS A 431 -17.45 -9.74 -10.59
C LYS A 431 -18.57 -9.74 -9.54
N LEU A 432 -18.22 -9.46 -8.27
CA LEU A 432 -19.21 -9.44 -7.18
C LEU A 432 -20.15 -8.23 -7.23
N HIS A 433 -19.70 -7.10 -7.77
CA HIS A 433 -20.48 -5.88 -7.99
C HIS A 433 -21.13 -5.83 -9.38
N GLU A 434 -20.86 -6.83 -10.26
CA GLU A 434 -21.34 -6.86 -11.65
C GLU A 434 -20.94 -5.61 -12.45
N CYS A 435 -19.78 -5.02 -12.14
CA CYS A 435 -19.25 -3.83 -12.78
C CYS A 435 -18.04 -4.14 -13.69
N HIS A 436 -17.63 -3.17 -14.51
CA HIS A 436 -16.48 -3.29 -15.39
C HIS A 436 -15.18 -2.93 -14.66
N ILE A 437 -14.08 -3.51 -15.13
CA ILE A 437 -12.74 -3.17 -14.66
C ILE A 437 -11.80 -2.91 -15.84
N LEU A 438 -11.11 -1.79 -15.79
CA LEU A 438 -10.08 -1.40 -16.74
C LEU A 438 -8.69 -1.56 -16.09
N LEU A 439 -7.83 -2.33 -16.72
CA LEU A 439 -6.42 -2.47 -16.34
C LEU A 439 -5.60 -1.59 -17.27
N GLY A 440 -4.89 -0.61 -16.75
CA GLY A 440 -4.09 0.31 -17.55
C GLY A 440 -2.60 0.11 -17.34
N SER A 441 -1.82 0.09 -18.43
CA SER A 441 -0.38 0.00 -18.37
C SER A 441 0.28 0.46 -19.67
N ALA A 442 1.52 0.97 -19.55
CA ALA A 442 2.39 1.17 -20.70
C ALA A 442 3.20 -0.11 -21.04
N THR A 443 3.39 -0.94 -20.06
CA THR A 443 4.14 -2.20 -20.14
C THR A 443 3.37 -3.28 -19.39
N PRO A 444 2.27 -3.80 -19.97
CA PRO A 444 1.40 -4.77 -19.30
C PRO A 444 2.16 -5.95 -18.73
N SER A 445 1.62 -6.53 -17.64
CA SER A 445 2.16 -7.79 -17.12
C SER A 445 1.92 -8.92 -18.12
N ILE A 446 2.84 -9.87 -18.18
CA ILE A 446 2.72 -11.03 -19.07
C ILE A 446 1.42 -11.79 -18.76
N GLU A 447 1.01 -11.87 -17.52
CA GLU A 447 -0.25 -12.53 -17.11
C GLU A 447 -1.48 -11.83 -17.67
N SER A 448 -1.54 -10.50 -17.62
CA SER A 448 -2.67 -9.72 -18.15
C SER A 448 -2.75 -9.83 -19.67
N PHE A 449 -1.63 -9.66 -20.36
CA PHE A 449 -1.58 -9.77 -21.80
C PHE A 449 -1.85 -11.20 -22.30
N TYR A 450 -1.38 -12.22 -21.56
CA TYR A 450 -1.74 -13.62 -21.83
C TYR A 450 -3.25 -13.87 -21.75
N ASN A 451 -3.94 -13.26 -20.79
CA ASN A 451 -5.41 -13.35 -20.71
C ASN A 451 -6.12 -12.64 -21.87
N VAL A 452 -5.55 -11.56 -22.41
CA VAL A 452 -6.01 -10.95 -23.67
C VAL A 452 -5.87 -11.93 -24.84
N ARG A 453 -4.71 -12.55 -24.99
CA ARG A 453 -4.44 -13.54 -26.07
C ARG A 453 -5.38 -14.77 -25.99
N LEU A 454 -5.79 -15.14 -24.80
CA LEU A 454 -6.78 -16.20 -24.58
C LEU A 454 -8.24 -15.73 -24.78
N GLY A 455 -8.49 -14.47 -25.12
CA GLY A 455 -9.84 -13.91 -25.25
C GLY A 455 -10.62 -13.76 -23.94
N LYS A 456 -9.93 -13.86 -22.79
CA LYS A 456 -10.55 -13.69 -21.47
C LYS A 456 -10.69 -12.23 -21.06
N TYR A 457 -9.82 -11.37 -21.57
CA TYR A 457 -9.84 -9.93 -21.38
C TYR A 457 -10.03 -9.25 -22.74
N GLY A 458 -10.78 -8.15 -22.74
CA GLY A 458 -10.80 -7.24 -23.86
C GLY A 458 -9.49 -6.46 -23.98
N TYR A 459 -9.27 -5.83 -25.12
CA TYR A 459 -8.06 -5.10 -25.40
C TYR A 459 -8.35 -3.77 -26.10
N ALA A 460 -7.71 -2.71 -25.61
CA ALA A 460 -7.65 -1.39 -26.26
C ALA A 460 -6.23 -0.89 -26.24
N GLN A 461 -5.83 -0.08 -27.23
CA GLN A 461 -4.45 0.38 -27.37
C GLN A 461 -4.39 1.88 -27.66
N ILE A 462 -3.36 2.56 -27.12
CA ILE A 462 -2.91 3.89 -27.50
C ILE A 462 -1.42 3.80 -27.82
N ASP A 463 -1.06 3.77 -29.08
CA ASP A 463 0.30 3.54 -29.58
C ASP A 463 1.15 4.80 -29.72
N ARG A 464 0.55 5.99 -29.49
CA ARG A 464 1.24 7.29 -29.65
C ARG A 464 1.20 8.12 -28.38
N ARG A 465 2.25 8.91 -28.19
CA ARG A 465 2.31 9.93 -27.14
C ARG A 465 1.36 11.10 -27.47
N TYR A 466 0.85 11.74 -26.42
CA TYR A 466 0.07 12.95 -26.55
C TYR A 466 0.90 14.06 -27.26
N GLY A 467 0.28 14.82 -28.15
CA GLY A 467 0.95 15.87 -28.90
C GLY A 467 1.92 15.40 -30.01
N ASN A 468 1.84 14.13 -30.43
CA ASN A 468 2.71 13.51 -31.42
C ASN A 468 4.21 13.58 -31.10
N VAL A 469 4.58 13.69 -29.85
CA VAL A 469 5.98 13.66 -29.40
C VAL A 469 6.57 12.27 -29.65
N LEU A 470 7.71 12.21 -30.32
CA LEU A 470 8.39 10.95 -30.60
C LEU A 470 8.91 10.29 -29.31
N MET A 471 8.99 8.96 -29.33
CA MET A 471 9.70 8.21 -28.27
C MET A 471 11.15 8.70 -28.17
N PRO A 472 11.76 8.72 -26.97
CA PRO A 472 13.12 9.20 -26.80
C PRO A 472 14.11 8.38 -27.63
N ASN A 473 15.22 8.97 -27.97
CA ASN A 473 16.33 8.26 -28.58
C ASN A 473 17.06 7.47 -27.50
N MET A 474 17.11 6.14 -27.62
CA MET A 474 17.76 5.27 -26.65
C MET A 474 19.06 4.71 -27.20
N GLU A 475 20.14 4.99 -26.49
CA GLU A 475 21.48 4.57 -26.86
C GLU A 475 22.05 3.60 -25.83
N LEU A 476 22.51 2.43 -26.30
CA LEU A 476 23.19 1.43 -25.46
C LEU A 476 24.70 1.69 -25.49
N VAL A 477 25.29 1.98 -24.35
CA VAL A 477 26.74 2.23 -24.22
C VAL A 477 27.42 1.00 -23.64
N ASP A 478 28.36 0.43 -24.40
CA ASP A 478 29.16 -0.72 -23.99
C ASP A 478 30.25 -0.32 -22.99
N LEU A 479 30.02 -0.60 -21.71
CA LEU A 479 30.98 -0.31 -20.65
C LEU A 479 32.31 -1.05 -20.79
N ARG A 480 32.33 -2.22 -21.45
CA ARG A 480 33.58 -2.98 -21.73
C ARG A 480 34.45 -2.20 -22.70
N ASP A 481 33.87 -1.67 -23.77
CA ASP A 481 34.57 -0.86 -24.77
C ASP A 481 35.07 0.47 -24.17
N GLN A 482 34.21 1.13 -23.37
CA GLN A 482 34.57 2.36 -22.67
C GLN A 482 35.73 2.12 -21.69
N THR A 483 35.71 1.06 -20.93
CA THR A 483 36.78 0.69 -19.98
C THR A 483 38.08 0.37 -20.72
N ARG A 484 38.00 -0.44 -21.78
CA ARG A 484 39.18 -0.79 -22.62
C ARG A 484 39.83 0.44 -23.24
N LYS A 485 39.04 1.41 -23.65
CA LYS A 485 39.52 2.68 -24.27
C LYS A 485 39.90 3.75 -23.24
N ARG A 486 39.78 3.43 -21.90
CA ARG A 486 40.02 4.37 -20.79
C ARG A 486 39.13 5.63 -20.85
N ARG A 487 37.85 5.45 -21.29
CA ARG A 487 36.86 6.51 -21.44
C ARG A 487 35.81 6.49 -20.31
N MET A 488 36.20 5.94 -19.17
CA MET A 488 35.38 5.95 -17.95
C MET A 488 35.97 6.92 -16.96
N ASN A 489 35.11 7.67 -16.29
CA ASN A 489 35.47 8.45 -15.12
C ASN A 489 34.54 8.04 -13.97
N GLY A 490 35.07 7.29 -13.01
CA GLY A 490 34.25 6.58 -12.04
C GLY A 490 33.25 5.64 -12.74
N HIS A 491 31.98 5.81 -12.47
CA HIS A 491 30.88 5.02 -13.07
C HIS A 491 30.26 5.66 -14.32
N PHE A 492 30.85 6.78 -14.79
CA PHE A 492 30.32 7.54 -15.94
C PHE A 492 31.16 7.27 -17.20
N SER A 493 30.51 6.78 -18.26
CA SER A 493 31.12 6.72 -19.57
C SER A 493 31.30 8.11 -20.18
N GLU A 494 32.28 8.28 -21.05
CA GLU A 494 32.52 9.54 -21.77
C GLU A 494 31.25 10.02 -22.50
N ARG A 495 30.51 9.11 -23.12
CA ARG A 495 29.27 9.41 -23.84
C ARG A 495 28.17 9.96 -22.90
N LEU A 496 28.01 9.40 -21.69
CA LEU A 496 27.06 9.93 -20.72
C LEU A 496 27.49 11.29 -20.19
N GLN A 497 28.80 11.48 -19.95
CA GLN A 497 29.32 12.79 -19.49
C GLN A 497 29.11 13.88 -20.55
N GLU A 498 29.33 13.56 -21.83
CA GLU A 498 29.05 14.49 -22.96
C GLU A 498 27.59 14.92 -22.97
N GLU A 499 26.66 13.94 -22.83
CA GLU A 499 25.23 14.22 -22.88
C GLU A 499 24.75 15.01 -21.67
N ILE A 500 25.35 14.77 -20.48
CA ILE A 500 25.09 15.61 -19.28
C ILE A 500 25.53 17.05 -19.55
N ARG A 501 26.74 17.29 -20.10
CA ARG A 501 27.20 18.66 -20.44
C ARG A 501 26.23 19.33 -21.40
N ASN A 502 25.92 18.65 -22.51
CA ASN A 502 24.99 19.18 -23.51
C ASN A 502 23.64 19.59 -22.91
N THR A 503 23.14 18.78 -21.94
CA THR A 503 21.88 19.05 -21.26
C THR A 503 21.98 20.27 -20.34
N LEU A 504 23.07 20.39 -19.59
CA LEU A 504 23.31 21.54 -18.70
C LEU A 504 23.56 22.84 -19.50
N ASP A 505 24.32 22.78 -20.60
CA ASP A 505 24.65 23.94 -21.45
C ASP A 505 23.39 24.58 -22.08
N VAL A 506 22.34 23.79 -22.31
CA VAL A 506 21.05 24.28 -22.87
C VAL A 506 20.07 24.65 -21.77
N GLY A 507 20.43 24.47 -20.47
CA GLY A 507 19.56 24.77 -19.33
C GLY A 507 18.41 23.74 -19.16
N GLU A 508 18.56 22.54 -19.70
CA GLU A 508 17.61 21.45 -19.55
C GLU A 508 17.99 20.57 -18.33
N GLN A 509 17.08 19.69 -17.91
CA GLN A 509 17.27 18.85 -16.74
C GLN A 509 17.55 17.40 -17.11
N GLY A 510 18.31 16.72 -16.23
CA GLY A 510 18.63 15.31 -16.39
C GLY A 510 18.22 14.45 -15.19
N ILE A 511 17.86 13.21 -15.48
CA ILE A 511 17.61 12.17 -14.47
C ILE A 511 18.66 11.07 -14.59
N LEU A 512 19.29 10.71 -13.47
CA LEU A 512 20.21 9.59 -13.41
C LEU A 512 19.60 8.47 -12.56
N PHE A 513 19.33 7.37 -13.21
CA PHE A 513 18.68 6.21 -12.59
C PHE A 513 19.72 5.18 -12.15
N GLN A 514 19.73 4.85 -10.85
CA GLN A 514 20.51 3.76 -10.27
C GLN A 514 19.62 2.85 -9.44
N ASN A 515 19.52 1.58 -9.82
CA ASN A 515 18.75 0.62 -9.06
C ASN A 515 19.55 0.10 -7.85
N ARG A 516 19.07 0.40 -6.64
CA ARG A 516 19.67 -0.08 -5.38
C ARG A 516 18.89 -1.25 -4.74
N ARG A 517 17.86 -1.80 -5.38
CA ARG A 517 17.02 -2.81 -4.74
C ARG A 517 17.63 -4.21 -4.81
N GLY A 518 17.81 -4.82 -3.63
CA GLY A 518 18.04 -6.23 -3.39
C GLY A 518 19.49 -6.56 -3.07
N TYR A 519 19.77 -6.82 -1.80
CA TYR A 519 21.03 -7.39 -1.34
C TYR A 519 21.05 -8.90 -1.64
N ALA A 520 21.11 -9.27 -2.93
CA ALA A 520 21.54 -10.57 -3.35
C ALA A 520 22.92 -10.37 -3.98
N PRO A 521 24.02 -10.74 -3.34
CA PRO A 521 25.33 -10.63 -3.94
C PRO A 521 25.41 -11.58 -5.12
N ILE A 522 25.37 -11.02 -6.31
CA ILE A 522 25.56 -11.74 -7.57
C ILE A 522 27.01 -11.52 -7.98
N VAL A 523 27.67 -12.58 -8.44
CA VAL A 523 29.00 -12.46 -9.03
C VAL A 523 28.85 -12.11 -10.50
N GLU A 524 29.40 -10.98 -10.89
CA GLU A 524 29.42 -10.54 -12.29
C GLU A 524 30.85 -10.42 -12.78
N CYS A 525 31.05 -10.76 -14.05
CA CYS A 525 32.33 -10.55 -14.70
C CYS A 525 32.45 -9.09 -15.15
N MET A 526 33.40 -8.35 -14.61
CA MET A 526 33.64 -6.93 -14.97
C MET A 526 34.14 -6.77 -16.41
N THR A 527 34.56 -7.86 -17.06
CA THR A 527 35.00 -7.85 -18.47
C THR A 527 33.87 -8.05 -19.45
N CYS A 528 32.92 -8.98 -19.19
CA CYS A 528 31.88 -9.34 -20.16
C CYS A 528 30.42 -9.23 -19.58
N GLY A 529 30.25 -8.89 -18.32
CA GLY A 529 28.93 -8.79 -17.68
C GLY A 529 28.25 -10.14 -17.41
N HIS A 530 28.92 -11.27 -17.67
CA HIS A 530 28.32 -12.58 -17.42
C HIS A 530 28.09 -12.84 -15.94
N ALA A 531 26.85 -13.21 -15.58
CA ALA A 531 26.47 -13.72 -14.27
C ALA A 531 26.07 -15.19 -14.41
N PRO A 532 26.63 -16.12 -13.61
CA PRO A 532 26.26 -17.53 -13.64
C PRO A 532 24.79 -17.77 -13.34
N GLN A 533 24.13 -18.58 -14.17
CA GLN A 533 22.70 -18.89 -14.06
C GLN A 533 22.46 -20.32 -13.61
N CYS A 534 21.29 -20.56 -13.03
CA CYS A 534 20.82 -21.88 -12.63
C CYS A 534 20.27 -22.64 -13.86
N PRO A 535 20.81 -23.83 -14.20
CA PRO A 535 20.34 -24.59 -15.38
C PRO A 535 18.90 -25.10 -15.25
N ASN A 536 18.37 -25.17 -14.01
CA ASN A 536 17.03 -25.73 -13.74
C ASN A 536 15.95 -24.66 -13.61
N CYS A 537 16.31 -23.41 -13.31
CA CYS A 537 15.35 -22.38 -12.92
C CYS A 537 15.45 -21.09 -13.73
N ASP A 538 16.46 -20.97 -14.60
CA ASP A 538 16.69 -19.77 -15.39
C ASP A 538 16.74 -18.48 -14.56
N VAL A 539 17.46 -18.52 -13.45
CA VAL A 539 17.71 -17.38 -12.57
C VAL A 539 19.18 -17.31 -12.25
N SER A 540 19.70 -16.08 -12.05
CA SER A 540 21.09 -15.91 -11.62
C SER A 540 21.37 -16.55 -10.27
N LEU A 541 22.57 -17.10 -10.09
CA LEU A 541 22.99 -17.70 -8.84
C LEU A 541 23.42 -16.62 -7.85
N THR A 542 23.02 -16.76 -6.59
CA THR A 542 23.41 -15.86 -5.50
C THR A 542 24.71 -16.34 -4.85
N TYR A 543 25.65 -15.45 -4.62
CA TYR A 543 26.92 -15.73 -3.98
C TYR A 543 26.79 -15.81 -2.45
N HIS A 544 27.29 -16.88 -1.87
CA HIS A 544 27.39 -17.12 -0.44
C HIS A 544 28.84 -17.03 0.01
N GLN A 545 29.23 -15.89 0.57
CA GLN A 545 30.61 -15.59 0.95
C GLN A 545 31.19 -16.61 1.95
N ASN A 546 30.39 -17.04 2.94
CA ASN A 546 30.84 -17.98 3.98
C ASN A 546 31.27 -19.33 3.43
N ASN A 547 30.63 -19.80 2.36
CA ASN A 547 30.89 -21.12 1.75
C ASN A 547 31.61 -21.02 0.40
N LYS A 548 31.89 -19.78 -0.08
CA LYS A 548 32.46 -19.52 -1.42
C LYS A 548 31.69 -20.25 -2.54
N GLN A 549 30.36 -20.29 -2.45
CA GLN A 549 29.47 -20.98 -3.37
C GLN A 549 28.47 -20.05 -4.02
N LEU A 550 28.14 -20.37 -5.27
CA LEU A 550 27.02 -19.80 -6.02
C LEU A 550 25.82 -20.73 -5.87
N ARG A 551 24.63 -20.21 -5.49
CA ARG A 551 23.47 -21.04 -5.16
C ARG A 551 22.16 -20.50 -5.72
N CYS A 552 21.31 -21.40 -6.19
CA CYS A 552 19.94 -21.10 -6.58
C CYS A 552 19.00 -21.23 -5.37
N HIS A 553 18.26 -20.16 -5.05
CA HIS A 553 17.29 -20.15 -3.93
C HIS A 553 15.91 -20.72 -4.27
N TYR A 554 15.73 -21.24 -5.49
CA TYR A 554 14.52 -21.96 -5.92
C TYR A 554 14.65 -23.47 -5.77
N CYS A 555 15.68 -24.06 -6.39
CA CYS A 555 15.85 -25.52 -6.44
C CYS A 555 17.02 -26.05 -5.59
N GLY A 556 17.90 -25.17 -5.07
CA GLY A 556 19.06 -25.55 -4.30
C GLY A 556 20.31 -25.94 -5.12
N TYR A 557 20.24 -25.85 -6.46
CA TYR A 557 21.43 -26.04 -7.29
C TYR A 557 22.57 -25.14 -6.81
N HIS A 558 23.78 -25.66 -6.70
CA HIS A 558 24.96 -24.92 -6.27
C HIS A 558 26.21 -25.37 -7.02
N MET A 559 27.15 -24.44 -7.14
CA MET A 559 28.45 -24.65 -7.68
C MET A 559 29.50 -23.85 -6.90
N ALA A 560 30.75 -24.26 -6.95
CA ALA A 560 31.84 -23.48 -6.37
C ALA A 560 32.05 -22.18 -7.14
N LEU A 561 32.51 -21.13 -6.43
CA LEU A 561 32.92 -19.90 -7.11
C LEU A 561 34.13 -20.20 -7.96
N GLN A 562 34.06 -19.90 -9.25
CA GLN A 562 35.18 -20.07 -10.19
C GLN A 562 36.15 -18.90 -10.02
N GLU A 563 37.43 -19.13 -10.27
CA GLU A 563 38.48 -18.10 -10.24
C GLU A 563 38.47 -17.23 -11.51
N SER A 564 37.85 -17.74 -12.58
CA SER A 564 37.71 -17.04 -13.85
C SER A 564 36.29 -17.13 -14.38
N CYS A 565 35.91 -16.20 -15.24
CA CYS A 565 34.61 -16.15 -15.87
C CYS A 565 34.39 -17.33 -16.81
N MET A 566 33.29 -18.04 -16.66
CA MET A 566 32.91 -19.18 -17.46
C MET A 566 32.62 -18.81 -18.93
N ALA A 567 32.28 -17.54 -19.21
CA ALA A 567 31.95 -17.08 -20.57
C ALA A 567 33.17 -16.53 -21.33
N CYS A 568 34.10 -15.79 -20.67
CA CYS A 568 35.21 -15.11 -21.34
C CYS A 568 36.62 -15.45 -20.78
N GLY A 569 36.70 -16.26 -19.73
CA GLY A 569 37.97 -16.64 -19.12
C GLY A 569 38.65 -15.57 -18.25
N SER A 570 38.08 -14.36 -18.15
CA SER A 570 38.66 -13.28 -17.34
C SER A 570 38.60 -13.58 -15.84
N ALA A 571 39.63 -13.20 -15.10
CA ALA A 571 39.70 -13.31 -13.64
C ALA A 571 39.05 -12.15 -12.90
N THR A 572 38.46 -11.16 -13.62
CA THR A 572 37.81 -9.97 -13.04
C THR A 572 36.38 -10.25 -12.62
N LEU A 573 36.20 -11.05 -11.59
CA LEU A 573 34.90 -11.34 -11.00
C LEU A 573 34.68 -10.44 -9.78
N ASP A 574 33.55 -9.74 -9.72
CA ASP A 574 33.21 -8.86 -8.58
C ASP A 574 31.76 -9.04 -8.12
N THR A 575 31.51 -8.74 -6.86
CA THR A 575 30.19 -8.76 -6.21
C THR A 575 29.69 -7.36 -5.83
N LYS A 576 30.43 -6.32 -6.14
CA LYS A 576 30.17 -4.95 -5.69
C LYS A 576 29.26 -4.18 -6.66
N GLY A 577 28.10 -3.76 -6.14
CA GLY A 577 27.28 -2.72 -6.76
C GLY A 577 27.56 -1.36 -6.09
N PHE A 578 27.37 -0.26 -6.83
CA PHE A 578 27.41 1.12 -6.31
C PHE A 578 26.02 1.66 -6.03
N GLY A 579 25.92 2.63 -5.10
CA GLY A 579 24.65 3.23 -4.66
C GLY A 579 24.42 4.63 -5.23
N THR A 580 23.22 5.15 -5.03
CA THR A 580 22.82 6.52 -5.41
C THR A 580 23.69 7.60 -4.78
N GLU A 581 24.18 7.37 -3.56
CA GLU A 581 25.09 8.30 -2.85
C GLU A 581 26.44 8.42 -3.56
N GLN A 582 26.99 7.30 -4.01
CA GLN A 582 28.24 7.32 -4.76
C GLN A 582 28.07 8.02 -6.11
N VAL A 583 26.96 7.75 -6.82
CA VAL A 583 26.62 8.45 -8.07
C VAL A 583 26.51 9.96 -7.84
N GLU A 584 25.85 10.39 -6.76
CA GLU A 584 25.72 11.80 -6.40
C GLU A 584 27.09 12.45 -6.15
N GLN A 585 27.97 11.78 -5.39
CA GLN A 585 29.32 12.30 -5.06
C GLN A 585 30.21 12.43 -6.32
N GLU A 586 30.23 11.39 -7.16
CA GLU A 586 30.98 11.45 -8.44
C GLU A 586 30.42 12.53 -9.37
N LEU A 587 29.10 12.67 -9.44
CA LEU A 587 28.46 13.68 -10.27
C LEU A 587 28.80 15.10 -9.84
N ARG A 588 28.81 15.39 -8.53
CA ARG A 588 29.22 16.68 -7.97
C ARG A 588 30.70 16.99 -8.22
N ALA A 589 31.55 15.95 -8.27
CA ALA A 589 32.96 16.10 -8.60
C ALA A 589 33.19 16.37 -10.11
N LEU A 590 32.41 15.74 -10.98
CA LEU A 590 32.48 15.89 -12.44
C LEU A 590 31.86 17.21 -12.97
N PHE A 591 30.79 17.68 -12.30
CA PHE A 591 30.00 18.86 -12.68
C PHE A 591 29.76 19.75 -11.44
N PRO A 592 30.79 20.47 -10.93
CA PRO A 592 30.70 21.27 -9.71
C PRO A 592 29.64 22.39 -9.76
N GLU A 593 29.35 22.89 -10.98
CA GLU A 593 28.35 23.94 -11.23
C GLU A 593 26.91 23.44 -11.20
N ALA A 594 26.68 22.11 -11.35
CA ALA A 594 25.36 21.56 -11.42
C ALA A 594 24.71 21.39 -10.03
N ARG A 595 23.46 21.79 -9.91
CA ARG A 595 22.64 21.58 -8.70
C ARG A 595 22.07 20.18 -8.70
N VAL A 596 22.71 19.29 -7.93
CA VAL A 596 22.38 17.86 -7.91
C VAL A 596 21.49 17.54 -6.71
N GLY A 597 20.34 16.92 -6.97
CA GLY A 597 19.44 16.34 -5.96
C GLY A 597 19.48 14.80 -5.95
N ARG A 598 19.18 14.22 -4.78
CA ARG A 598 19.06 12.75 -4.62
C ARG A 598 17.70 12.36 -4.09
N MET A 599 17.07 11.36 -4.72
CA MET A 599 15.76 10.83 -4.37
C MET A 599 15.80 9.31 -4.20
N ASP A 600 16.01 8.88 -2.98
CA ASP A 600 15.99 7.48 -2.56
C ASP A 600 15.24 7.31 -1.21
N LEU A 601 15.19 6.07 -0.70
CA LEU A 601 14.49 5.78 0.55
C LEU A 601 15.07 6.53 1.75
N ASP A 602 16.39 6.82 1.76
CA ASP A 602 17.05 7.47 2.86
C ASP A 602 16.74 8.98 2.88
N THR A 603 16.69 9.62 1.72
CA THR A 603 16.38 11.05 1.57
C THR A 603 14.89 11.37 1.69
N THR A 604 14.01 10.38 1.52
CA THR A 604 12.55 10.58 1.47
C THR A 604 11.79 10.07 2.70
N ARG A 605 12.46 9.77 3.83
CA ARG A 605 11.82 9.29 5.07
C ARG A 605 10.93 10.33 5.77
N GLY A 606 11.19 11.61 5.61
CA GLY A 606 10.39 12.70 6.19
C GLY A 606 9.02 12.83 5.49
N LYS A 607 7.97 13.20 6.27
CA LYS A 607 6.59 13.32 5.77
C LYS A 607 6.44 14.17 4.50
N PHE A 608 7.26 15.21 4.33
CA PHE A 608 7.23 16.12 3.19
C PHE A 608 8.55 16.14 2.38
N ALA A 609 9.52 15.27 2.72
CA ALA A 609 10.82 15.28 2.07
C ALA A 609 10.73 14.91 0.58
N TYR A 610 9.87 13.94 0.25
CA TYR A 610 9.58 13.53 -1.12
C TYR A 610 9.02 14.70 -1.96
N GLU A 611 8.01 15.39 -1.43
CA GLU A 611 7.34 16.52 -2.11
C GLU A 611 8.31 17.70 -2.30
N LYS A 612 9.16 18.00 -1.32
CA LYS A 612 10.16 19.07 -1.42
C LYS A 612 11.13 18.84 -2.57
N ILE A 613 11.66 17.61 -2.71
CA ILE A 613 12.61 17.28 -3.79
C ILE A 613 11.92 17.43 -5.17
N ILE A 614 10.69 16.94 -5.29
CA ILE A 614 9.92 17.05 -6.53
C ILE A 614 9.66 18.51 -6.88
N THR A 615 9.16 19.31 -5.95
CA THR A 615 8.86 20.73 -6.16
C THR A 615 10.11 21.53 -6.52
N ALA A 616 11.25 21.25 -5.86
CA ALA A 616 12.53 21.90 -6.21
C ALA A 616 12.98 21.53 -7.63
N PHE A 617 12.80 20.27 -8.05
CA PHE A 617 13.13 19.85 -9.40
C PHE A 617 12.17 20.44 -10.44
N GLU A 618 10.88 20.49 -10.19
CA GLU A 618 9.87 21.13 -11.04
C GLU A 618 10.12 22.64 -11.23
N ARG A 619 10.55 23.32 -10.18
CA ARG A 619 10.90 24.75 -10.21
C ARG A 619 12.27 25.03 -10.81
N GLN A 620 12.95 24.01 -11.33
CA GLN A 620 14.29 24.13 -11.89
C GLN A 620 15.34 24.65 -10.88
N GLU A 621 15.12 24.40 -9.57
CA GLU A 621 16.10 24.65 -8.50
C GLU A 621 17.17 23.55 -8.47
N LEU A 622 16.95 22.43 -9.15
CA LEU A 622 17.85 21.29 -9.34
C LEU A 622 17.97 21.02 -10.86
N ASP A 623 19.21 20.81 -11.32
CA ASP A 623 19.52 20.50 -12.73
C ASP A 623 19.55 19.00 -12.99
N LEU A 624 20.10 18.25 -12.05
CA LEU A 624 20.25 16.80 -12.14
C LEU A 624 19.62 16.11 -10.92
N LEU A 625 18.86 15.04 -11.18
CA LEU A 625 18.21 14.26 -10.13
C LEU A 625 18.68 12.80 -10.19
N VAL A 626 19.43 12.36 -9.17
CA VAL A 626 19.85 10.97 -9.00
C VAL A 626 18.82 10.21 -8.18
N GLY A 627 18.40 9.03 -8.62
CA GLY A 627 17.48 8.25 -7.78
C GLY A 627 17.21 6.84 -8.24
N THR A 628 16.33 6.19 -7.49
CA THR A 628 15.93 4.78 -7.67
C THR A 628 14.58 4.67 -8.38
N GLN A 629 13.91 3.53 -8.25
CA GLN A 629 12.57 3.29 -8.80
C GLN A 629 11.51 4.34 -8.43
N MET A 630 11.77 5.21 -7.45
CA MET A 630 10.87 6.31 -7.12
C MET A 630 10.75 7.34 -8.25
N LEU A 631 11.78 7.46 -9.12
CA LEU A 631 11.78 8.34 -10.28
C LEU A 631 10.93 7.81 -11.45
N SER A 632 10.65 6.52 -11.48
CA SER A 632 9.92 5.91 -12.59
C SER A 632 8.40 6.14 -12.56
N LYS A 633 7.81 6.62 -11.42
CA LYS A 633 6.37 6.53 -11.17
C LYS A 633 5.74 7.88 -10.85
N GLY A 634 4.58 8.15 -11.48
CA GLY A 634 3.64 9.20 -11.09
C GLY A 634 4.14 10.65 -11.18
N LEU A 635 5.32 10.90 -11.75
CA LEU A 635 5.92 12.22 -11.85
C LEU A 635 5.84 12.75 -13.28
N ASP A 636 5.49 14.02 -13.46
CA ASP A 636 5.41 14.69 -14.75
C ASP A 636 6.41 15.84 -14.81
N PHE A 637 7.65 15.51 -15.15
CA PHE A 637 8.71 16.50 -15.33
C PHE A 637 8.76 16.98 -16.78
N ARG A 638 8.44 18.23 -17.03
CA ARG A 638 8.32 18.79 -18.38
C ARG A 638 9.65 19.17 -19.01
N ASN A 639 10.67 19.48 -18.21
CA ASN A 639 11.97 19.99 -18.66
C ASN A 639 13.09 18.93 -18.71
N VAL A 640 12.75 17.66 -18.46
CA VAL A 640 13.72 16.56 -18.51
C VAL A 640 13.94 16.12 -19.94
N ASN A 641 15.17 16.32 -20.44
CA ASN A 641 15.58 15.89 -21.76
C ASN A 641 16.52 14.68 -21.74
N LEU A 642 17.32 14.53 -20.68
CA LEU A 642 18.24 13.43 -20.50
C LEU A 642 17.77 12.43 -19.42
N VAL A 643 17.88 11.15 -19.75
CA VAL A 643 17.81 10.06 -18.77
C VAL A 643 19.06 9.18 -18.89
N GLY A 644 19.85 9.09 -17.83
CA GLY A 644 21.01 8.20 -17.75
C GLY A 644 20.71 6.99 -16.87
N ILE A 645 20.84 5.79 -17.38
CA ILE A 645 20.74 4.53 -16.64
C ILE A 645 22.15 4.05 -16.36
N MET A 646 22.55 4.08 -15.07
CA MET A 646 23.93 3.89 -14.64
C MET A 646 24.44 2.46 -14.82
N ASN A 647 23.57 1.47 -14.57
CA ASN A 647 23.90 0.05 -14.76
C ASN A 647 22.60 -0.75 -14.99
N ALA A 648 22.39 -1.23 -16.21
CA ALA A 648 21.23 -2.04 -16.56
C ALA A 648 21.41 -3.52 -16.17
N ASP A 649 22.64 -4.02 -16.11
CA ASP A 649 22.95 -5.45 -15.86
C ASP A 649 22.48 -5.89 -14.47
N ALA A 650 22.56 -5.01 -13.48
CA ALA A 650 22.08 -5.30 -12.11
C ALA A 650 20.56 -5.60 -12.05
N LEU A 651 19.78 -5.11 -12.99
CA LEU A 651 18.36 -5.42 -13.13
C LEU A 651 18.16 -6.78 -13.82
N LEU A 652 18.89 -7.02 -14.92
CA LEU A 652 18.78 -8.21 -15.73
C LEU A 652 19.24 -9.46 -14.97
N ASN A 653 20.30 -9.32 -14.18
CA ASN A 653 20.92 -10.41 -13.41
C ASN A 653 20.23 -10.65 -12.06
N PHE A 654 19.11 -9.98 -11.73
CA PHE A 654 18.42 -10.22 -10.47
C PHE A 654 17.92 -11.67 -10.38
N PRO A 655 18.10 -12.41 -9.25
CA PRO A 655 17.79 -13.83 -9.14
C PRO A 655 16.30 -14.10 -8.97
N ASP A 656 15.50 -13.71 -9.96
CA ASP A 656 14.06 -13.89 -10.02
C ASP A 656 13.64 -14.18 -11.48
N TYR A 657 12.74 -15.12 -11.69
CA TYR A 657 12.25 -15.47 -13.04
C TYR A 657 11.55 -14.30 -13.76
N ARG A 658 11.18 -13.25 -13.04
CA ARG A 658 10.59 -12.01 -13.59
C ARG A 658 11.63 -10.92 -13.87
N ALA A 659 12.92 -11.22 -13.69
CA ALA A 659 13.96 -10.19 -13.80
C ALA A 659 13.93 -9.48 -15.15
N HIS A 660 13.79 -10.22 -16.23
CA HIS A 660 13.74 -9.70 -17.59
C HIS A 660 12.49 -8.84 -17.84
N GLU A 661 11.29 -9.36 -17.48
CA GLU A 661 10.04 -8.58 -17.58
C GLU A 661 10.12 -7.28 -16.78
N ARG A 662 10.58 -7.35 -15.54
CA ARG A 662 10.71 -6.16 -14.67
C ARG A 662 11.76 -5.18 -15.18
N SER A 663 12.84 -5.68 -15.74
CA SER A 663 13.85 -4.83 -16.37
C SER A 663 13.28 -4.06 -17.56
N PHE A 664 12.57 -4.75 -18.45
CA PHE A 664 11.87 -4.13 -19.57
C PHE A 664 10.88 -3.05 -19.08
N GLN A 665 10.01 -3.39 -18.13
CA GLN A 665 9.01 -2.49 -17.57
C GLN A 665 9.65 -1.24 -16.96
N LEU A 666 10.63 -1.44 -16.08
CA LEU A 666 11.27 -0.34 -15.36
C LEU A 666 12.10 0.57 -16.28
N LEU A 667 12.91 -0.02 -17.17
CA LEU A 667 13.74 0.74 -18.10
C LEU A 667 12.88 1.55 -19.07
N THR A 668 11.80 0.97 -19.60
CA THR A 668 10.84 1.67 -20.48
C THR A 668 10.11 2.80 -19.73
N GLN A 669 9.73 2.61 -18.47
CA GLN A 669 9.09 3.65 -17.67
C GLN A 669 10.03 4.83 -17.38
N VAL A 670 11.28 4.52 -16.97
CA VAL A 670 12.31 5.54 -16.70
C VAL A 670 12.67 6.28 -17.97
N ALA A 671 12.90 5.56 -19.08
CA ALA A 671 13.14 6.15 -20.39
C ALA A 671 11.99 7.07 -20.85
N GLY A 672 10.77 6.69 -20.54
CA GLY A 672 9.56 7.49 -20.82
C GLY A 672 9.51 8.85 -20.11
N ARG A 673 10.45 9.15 -19.20
CA ARG A 673 10.56 10.48 -18.56
C ARG A 673 11.27 11.51 -19.46
N ALA A 674 12.10 11.07 -20.38
CA ALA A 674 12.80 11.95 -21.30
C ALA A 674 11.88 12.47 -22.43
N GLY A 675 11.98 13.75 -22.74
CA GLY A 675 11.37 14.39 -23.91
C GLY A 675 9.85 14.34 -23.91
N ARG A 676 9.22 15.00 -22.94
CA ARG A 676 7.74 15.05 -22.82
C ARG A 676 7.10 16.26 -23.47
N THR A 677 7.88 17.24 -23.89
CA THR A 677 7.36 18.48 -24.46
C THR A 677 7.56 18.53 -25.99
N LYS A 678 8.44 19.40 -26.48
CA LYS A 678 8.58 19.67 -27.93
C LYS A 678 9.77 18.94 -28.56
N LYS A 679 10.77 18.56 -27.77
CA LYS A 679 11.99 17.91 -28.26
C LYS A 679 11.96 16.40 -27.95
N ARG A 680 12.60 15.65 -28.85
CA ARG A 680 12.86 14.23 -28.61
C ARG A 680 13.96 14.10 -27.54
N GLY A 681 13.65 13.49 -26.42
CA GLY A 681 14.64 13.27 -25.35
C GLY A 681 15.67 12.20 -25.68
N THR A 682 16.78 12.21 -24.93
CA THR A 682 17.89 11.25 -25.06
C THR A 682 17.91 10.34 -23.81
N VAL A 683 18.12 9.04 -24.05
CA VAL A 683 18.29 8.05 -22.98
C VAL A 683 19.59 7.29 -23.20
N ILE A 684 20.51 7.38 -22.25
CA ILE A 684 21.77 6.64 -22.28
C ILE A 684 21.67 5.45 -21.31
N ILE A 685 21.81 4.26 -21.84
CA ILE A 685 21.77 3.01 -21.03
C ILE A 685 23.18 2.42 -20.99
N GLN A 686 23.83 2.52 -19.85
CA GLN A 686 25.14 1.91 -19.64
C GLN A 686 24.99 0.43 -19.28
N THR A 687 25.71 -0.43 -19.97
CA THR A 687 25.66 -1.89 -19.79
C THR A 687 26.96 -2.58 -20.22
N TYR A 688 27.30 -3.69 -19.56
CA TYR A 688 28.36 -4.59 -20.01
C TYR A 688 27.89 -5.54 -21.12
N ASN A 689 26.58 -5.68 -21.33
CA ASN A 689 26.03 -6.56 -22.36
C ASN A 689 25.05 -5.83 -23.30
N PRO A 690 25.52 -4.95 -24.21
CA PRO A 690 24.65 -4.21 -25.13
C PRO A 690 23.92 -5.12 -26.15
N GLN A 691 24.34 -6.39 -26.25
CA GLN A 691 23.69 -7.36 -27.12
C GLN A 691 22.54 -8.10 -26.43
N HIS A 692 22.31 -7.87 -25.13
CA HIS A 692 21.21 -8.49 -24.38
C HIS A 692 19.87 -8.17 -25.03
N GLN A 693 19.07 -9.21 -25.29
CA GLN A 693 17.82 -9.09 -26.05
C GLN A 693 16.84 -8.09 -25.41
N ILE A 694 16.66 -8.17 -24.09
CA ILE A 694 15.78 -7.23 -23.36
C ILE A 694 16.20 -5.77 -23.55
N LEU A 695 17.50 -5.46 -23.57
CA LEU A 695 17.96 -4.07 -23.77
C LEU A 695 17.69 -3.58 -25.19
N LYS A 696 17.84 -4.46 -26.21
CA LYS A 696 17.45 -4.13 -27.57
C LYS A 696 15.95 -3.88 -27.70
N GLN A 697 15.13 -4.71 -27.06
CA GLN A 697 13.68 -4.57 -27.02
C GLN A 697 13.26 -3.28 -26.30
N VAL A 698 13.94 -2.91 -25.18
CA VAL A 698 13.74 -1.61 -24.53
C VAL A 698 14.07 -0.46 -25.47
N ALA A 699 15.25 -0.52 -26.13
CA ALA A 699 15.70 0.54 -27.04
C ALA A 699 14.76 0.72 -28.25
N SER A 700 14.17 -0.35 -28.75
CA SER A 700 13.17 -0.32 -29.83
C SER A 700 11.72 -0.16 -29.34
N SER A 701 11.48 -0.14 -28.02
CA SER A 701 10.14 -0.14 -27.42
C SER A 701 9.26 -1.33 -27.86
N ASP A 702 9.89 -2.47 -28.09
CA ASP A 702 9.27 -3.68 -28.64
C ASP A 702 8.71 -4.61 -27.55
N TYR A 703 7.53 -4.25 -27.04
CA TYR A 703 6.82 -5.07 -26.04
C TYR A 703 6.40 -6.44 -26.61
N GLY A 704 6.01 -6.50 -27.90
CA GLY A 704 5.50 -7.73 -28.52
C GLY A 704 6.53 -8.85 -28.49
N ASN A 705 7.75 -8.59 -28.99
CA ASN A 705 8.81 -9.59 -28.99
C ASN A 705 9.28 -9.93 -27.57
N MET A 706 9.35 -8.95 -26.66
CA MET A 706 9.65 -9.22 -25.26
C MET A 706 8.63 -10.21 -24.65
N TYR A 707 7.34 -9.98 -24.91
CA TYR A 707 6.28 -10.85 -24.41
C TYR A 707 6.41 -12.28 -24.95
N GLU A 708 6.58 -12.47 -26.25
CA GLU A 708 6.66 -13.81 -26.87
C GLU A 708 7.88 -14.59 -26.35
N GLU A 709 9.05 -13.95 -26.28
CA GLU A 709 10.26 -14.58 -25.75
C GLU A 709 10.13 -14.95 -24.27
N GLN A 710 9.63 -14.03 -23.46
CA GLN A 710 9.45 -14.29 -22.04
C GLN A 710 8.34 -15.35 -21.78
N LEU A 711 7.30 -15.39 -22.60
CA LEU A 711 6.30 -16.44 -22.50
C LEU A 711 6.86 -17.81 -22.82
N PHE A 712 7.71 -17.89 -23.86
CA PHE A 712 8.41 -19.12 -24.24
C PHE A 712 9.32 -19.64 -23.11
N GLU A 713 10.15 -18.77 -22.54
CA GLU A 713 11.00 -19.13 -21.37
C GLU A 713 10.15 -19.64 -20.19
N ARG A 714 9.04 -18.97 -19.90
CA ARG A 714 8.13 -19.37 -18.81
C ARG A 714 7.43 -20.70 -19.08
N GLU A 715 7.18 -21.03 -20.33
CA GLU A 715 6.66 -22.35 -20.71
C GLU A 715 7.69 -23.44 -20.45
N GLN A 716 8.94 -23.24 -20.88
CA GLN A 716 10.04 -24.18 -20.68
C GLN A 716 10.30 -24.46 -19.19
N PHE A 717 10.32 -23.40 -18.36
CA PHE A 717 10.60 -23.52 -16.94
C PHE A 717 9.34 -23.63 -16.06
N LYS A 718 8.14 -23.76 -16.65
CA LYS A 718 6.87 -23.95 -15.95
C LYS A 718 6.58 -22.80 -14.95
N TYR A 719 6.72 -21.54 -15.38
CA TYR A 719 6.40 -20.36 -14.60
C TYR A 719 5.02 -19.77 -14.95
N PRO A 720 4.46 -18.86 -14.10
CA PRO A 720 3.26 -18.12 -14.48
C PRO A 720 3.47 -17.28 -15.77
N PRO A 721 2.48 -17.20 -16.67
CA PRO A 721 1.08 -17.62 -16.53
C PRO A 721 0.78 -19.08 -16.90
N ILE A 722 1.75 -19.87 -17.29
CA ILE A 722 1.57 -21.27 -17.72
C ILE A 722 1.21 -22.14 -16.51
N ASN A 723 2.02 -22.09 -15.46
CA ASN A 723 1.76 -22.74 -14.18
C ASN A 723 1.40 -21.70 -13.12
N ARG A 724 0.80 -22.15 -12.02
CA ARG A 724 0.64 -21.36 -10.80
C ARG A 724 1.74 -21.70 -9.81
N ILE A 725 2.06 -20.77 -8.92
CA ILE A 725 3.10 -20.97 -7.91
C ILE A 725 2.53 -20.74 -6.53
N ILE A 726 2.78 -21.68 -5.62
CA ILE A 726 2.60 -21.48 -4.18
C ILE A 726 3.98 -21.61 -3.52
N LYS A 727 4.41 -20.55 -2.84
CA LYS A 727 5.62 -20.55 -2.01
C LYS A 727 5.23 -20.74 -0.56
N ILE A 728 5.80 -21.77 0.07
CA ILE A 728 5.63 -22.08 1.49
C ILE A 728 6.92 -21.70 2.20
N THR A 729 6.82 -20.79 3.19
CA THR A 729 7.98 -20.36 3.98
C THR A 729 7.83 -20.87 5.41
N PHE A 730 8.84 -21.61 5.88
CA PHE A 730 8.98 -22.06 7.26
C PHE A 730 9.83 -21.06 8.03
N LYS A 731 9.47 -20.79 9.29
CA LYS A 731 10.14 -19.79 10.12
C LYS A 731 10.29 -20.28 11.57
N HIS A 732 11.55 -20.32 12.06
CA HIS A 732 11.85 -20.74 13.43
C HIS A 732 13.18 -20.15 13.93
N LYS A 733 13.36 -20.07 15.25
CA LYS A 733 14.62 -19.63 15.88
C LYS A 733 15.72 -20.70 15.84
N ASP A 734 15.34 -21.95 15.96
CA ASP A 734 16.24 -23.10 15.93
C ASP A 734 16.44 -23.56 14.49
N TYR A 735 17.72 -23.63 14.08
CA TYR A 735 18.14 -23.99 12.73
C TYR A 735 17.84 -25.45 12.38
N ASN A 736 18.16 -26.39 13.30
CA ASN A 736 17.99 -27.82 13.06
C ASN A 736 16.51 -28.18 12.97
N LYS A 737 15.71 -27.72 13.91
CA LYS A 737 14.26 -27.92 13.90
C LYS A 737 13.60 -27.37 12.64
N LEU A 738 14.05 -26.20 12.15
CA LEU A 738 13.55 -25.63 10.90
C LEU A 738 13.87 -26.55 9.71
N ASN A 739 15.10 -27.08 9.63
CA ASN A 739 15.51 -27.96 8.55
C ASN A 739 14.70 -29.26 8.54
N GLU A 740 14.57 -29.91 9.68
CA GLU A 740 13.78 -31.14 9.84
C GLU A 740 12.32 -30.92 9.47
N ALA A 741 11.72 -29.83 9.95
CA ALA A 741 10.35 -29.46 9.67
C ALA A 741 10.09 -29.21 8.18
N ALA A 742 10.96 -28.43 7.53
CA ALA A 742 10.83 -28.11 6.12
C ALA A 742 11.04 -29.34 5.23
N GLU A 743 12.00 -30.23 5.59
CA GLU A 743 12.26 -31.46 4.87
C GLU A 743 11.10 -32.45 4.99
N TRP A 744 10.54 -32.61 6.21
CA TRP A 744 9.37 -33.45 6.43
C TRP A 744 8.19 -32.99 5.59
N PHE A 745 7.94 -31.69 5.57
CA PHE A 745 6.81 -31.12 4.82
C PHE A 745 7.00 -31.27 3.31
N ALA A 746 8.22 -30.98 2.79
CA ALA A 746 8.54 -31.14 1.37
C ALA A 746 8.43 -32.60 0.91
N ARG A 747 8.91 -33.57 1.72
CA ARG A 747 8.78 -34.99 1.44
C ARG A 747 7.30 -35.43 1.42
N SER A 748 6.51 -34.96 2.37
CA SER A 748 5.08 -35.23 2.42
C SER A 748 4.34 -34.66 1.19
N LEU A 749 4.75 -33.49 0.71
CA LEU A 749 4.22 -32.90 -0.52
C LEU A 749 4.58 -33.75 -1.75
N ARG A 750 5.84 -34.18 -1.90
CA ARG A 750 6.30 -35.00 -3.03
C ARG A 750 5.58 -36.36 -3.08
N ASN A 751 5.17 -36.91 -1.94
CA ASN A 751 4.43 -38.17 -1.88
C ASN A 751 2.95 -38.03 -2.32
N VAL A 752 2.37 -36.84 -2.24
CA VAL A 752 0.95 -36.60 -2.54
C VAL A 752 0.75 -35.82 -3.85
N TRP A 753 1.80 -35.14 -4.33
CA TRP A 753 1.76 -34.25 -5.46
C TRP A 753 2.72 -34.69 -6.56
N GLU A 754 2.21 -35.01 -7.75
CA GLU A 754 2.99 -35.45 -8.90
C GLU A 754 3.71 -34.32 -9.66
N GLY A 755 3.46 -33.06 -9.28
CA GLY A 755 4.08 -31.88 -9.89
C GLY A 755 5.41 -31.47 -9.23
N ASP A 756 6.00 -30.40 -9.76
CA ASP A 756 7.31 -29.90 -9.31
C ASP A 756 7.23 -29.31 -7.90
N VAL A 757 7.97 -29.91 -6.95
CA VAL A 757 8.17 -29.41 -5.58
C VAL A 757 9.66 -29.08 -5.42
N LEU A 758 10.00 -27.79 -5.50
CA LEU A 758 11.36 -27.28 -5.38
C LEU A 758 11.72 -26.96 -3.94
N GLY A 759 12.97 -27.16 -3.58
CA GLY A 759 13.47 -26.95 -2.21
C GLY A 759 13.27 -28.20 -1.32
N PRO A 760 13.37 -28.11 0.02
CA PRO A 760 13.40 -26.87 0.82
C PRO A 760 14.75 -26.15 0.75
N GLU A 761 14.73 -24.84 0.54
CA GLU A 761 15.94 -24.04 0.33
C GLU A 761 15.91 -22.73 1.14
N PHE A 762 17.08 -22.23 1.54
CA PHE A 762 17.17 -20.94 2.22
C PHE A 762 16.97 -19.78 1.22
N PRO A 763 16.20 -18.73 1.59
CA PRO A 763 16.18 -17.50 0.79
C PRO A 763 17.54 -16.77 0.84
N ALA A 764 17.74 -15.78 -0.04
CA ALA A 764 18.94 -14.95 -0.06
C ALA A 764 19.27 -14.35 1.32
N VAL A 765 18.25 -13.93 2.06
CA VAL A 765 18.35 -13.55 3.47
C VAL A 765 17.79 -14.67 4.33
N ALA A 766 18.69 -15.58 4.75
CA ALA A 766 18.31 -16.78 5.49
C ALA A 766 17.82 -16.53 6.92
N ARG A 767 18.09 -15.35 7.52
CA ARG A 767 17.75 -15.01 8.91
C ARG A 767 17.22 -13.58 9.02
N ILE A 768 15.99 -13.43 9.54
CA ILE A 768 15.36 -12.12 9.77
C ILE A 768 14.84 -12.07 11.21
N ARG A 769 15.15 -10.98 11.94
CA ARG A 769 14.73 -10.76 13.33
C ARG A 769 14.97 -12.01 14.21
N ASN A 770 16.17 -12.55 14.16
CA ASN A 770 16.60 -13.73 14.90
C ASN A 770 15.83 -15.03 14.60
N GLN A 771 15.19 -15.14 13.44
CA GLN A 771 14.51 -16.33 12.98
C GLN A 771 15.04 -16.76 11.61
N PHE A 772 15.36 -18.04 11.48
CA PHE A 772 15.75 -18.64 10.20
C PHE A 772 14.53 -18.87 9.32
N LEU A 773 14.72 -18.80 8.03
CA LEU A 773 13.71 -18.97 6.98
C LEU A 773 14.10 -20.11 6.06
N LYS A 774 13.14 -20.92 5.64
CA LYS A 774 13.35 -21.93 4.60
C LYS A 774 12.13 -22.02 3.69
N ASN A 775 12.31 -22.16 2.39
CA ASN A 775 11.25 -22.09 1.40
C ASN A 775 11.07 -23.41 0.67
N VAL A 776 9.84 -23.75 0.39
CA VAL A 776 9.42 -24.78 -0.56
C VAL A 776 8.55 -24.11 -1.61
N VAL A 777 8.77 -24.40 -2.88
CA VAL A 777 7.99 -23.83 -3.99
C VAL A 777 7.29 -24.97 -4.75
N ILE A 778 5.98 -24.82 -4.93
CA ILE A 778 5.14 -25.77 -5.68
C ILE A 778 4.75 -25.11 -6.98
N LYS A 779 5.02 -25.76 -8.12
CA LYS A 779 4.54 -25.37 -9.44
C LYS A 779 3.32 -26.22 -9.80
N ILE A 780 2.19 -25.57 -10.05
CA ILE A 780 0.89 -26.22 -10.26
C ILE A 780 0.47 -26.00 -11.72
N PRO A 781 0.42 -27.05 -12.56
CA PRO A 781 -0.04 -26.90 -13.93
C PRO A 781 -1.52 -26.48 -13.97
N LYS A 782 -1.92 -25.78 -15.03
CA LYS A 782 -3.32 -25.32 -15.19
C LYS A 782 -4.34 -26.46 -15.29
N SER A 783 -3.91 -27.63 -15.71
CA SER A 783 -4.73 -28.84 -15.74
C SER A 783 -5.10 -29.35 -14.34
N ALA A 784 -4.30 -29.02 -13.31
CA ALA A 784 -4.56 -29.44 -11.94
C ALA A 784 -5.52 -28.48 -11.23
N SER A 785 -6.41 -29.06 -10.42
CA SER A 785 -7.34 -28.29 -9.59
C SER A 785 -6.60 -27.58 -8.46
N LEU A 786 -6.61 -26.24 -8.47
CA LEU A 786 -6.02 -25.43 -7.41
C LEU A 786 -6.65 -25.70 -6.03
N GLY A 787 -7.98 -25.92 -6.01
CA GLY A 787 -8.71 -26.25 -4.78
C GLY A 787 -8.25 -27.57 -4.17
N GLN A 788 -8.12 -28.63 -4.98
CA GLN A 788 -7.62 -29.92 -4.52
C GLN A 788 -6.17 -29.83 -4.02
N THR A 789 -5.32 -29.11 -4.74
CA THR A 789 -3.92 -28.89 -4.32
C THR A 789 -3.86 -28.18 -2.97
N LYS A 790 -4.63 -27.10 -2.77
CA LYS A 790 -4.71 -26.40 -1.48
C LYS A 790 -5.23 -27.28 -0.37
N ASN A 791 -6.23 -28.10 -0.64
CA ASN A 791 -6.77 -29.06 0.34
C ASN A 791 -5.73 -30.11 0.75
N SER A 792 -4.91 -30.59 -0.20
CA SER A 792 -3.81 -31.49 0.09
C SER A 792 -2.75 -30.82 0.96
N ILE A 793 -2.35 -29.57 0.65
CA ILE A 793 -1.45 -28.79 1.46
C ILE A 793 -1.99 -28.61 2.89
N LYS A 794 -3.27 -28.27 3.05
CA LYS A 794 -3.92 -28.12 4.36
C LYS A 794 -3.99 -29.44 5.16
N ARG A 795 -4.17 -30.58 4.50
CA ARG A 795 -4.09 -31.89 5.19
C ARG A 795 -2.70 -32.17 5.72
N ILE A 796 -1.67 -31.89 4.90
CA ILE A 796 -0.27 -32.03 5.34
C ILE A 796 0.02 -31.09 6.50
N GLU A 797 -0.43 -29.85 6.46
CA GLU A 797 -0.29 -28.87 7.53
C GLU A 797 -0.95 -29.34 8.83
N LYS A 798 -2.15 -29.95 8.77
CA LYS A 798 -2.80 -30.54 9.96
C LYS A 798 -1.97 -31.65 10.57
N SER A 799 -1.42 -32.56 9.74
CA SER A 799 -0.51 -33.61 10.20
C SER A 799 0.79 -33.05 10.76
N PHE A 800 1.34 -32.02 10.14
CA PHE A 800 2.53 -31.30 10.62
C PHE A 800 2.31 -30.67 12.01
N ASN A 801 1.20 -29.98 12.19
CA ASN A 801 0.84 -29.32 13.46
C ASN A 801 0.52 -30.34 14.59
N ALA A 802 0.15 -31.58 14.26
CA ALA A 802 -0.05 -32.65 15.22
C ALA A 802 1.28 -33.20 15.78
N ILE A 803 2.42 -32.98 15.07
CA ILE A 803 3.74 -33.39 15.56
C ILE A 803 4.22 -32.35 16.58
N SER A 804 4.30 -32.76 17.85
CA SER A 804 4.68 -31.86 18.96
C SER A 804 6.00 -31.12 18.73
N HIS A 805 6.97 -31.80 18.10
CA HIS A 805 8.28 -31.24 17.75
C HIS A 805 8.17 -30.07 16.77
N PHE A 806 7.25 -30.10 15.81
CA PHE A 806 7.10 -29.08 14.77
C PHE A 806 6.11 -27.97 15.10
N LYS A 807 5.30 -28.12 16.15
CA LYS A 807 4.21 -27.19 16.51
C LYS A 807 4.65 -25.72 16.67
N SER A 808 5.92 -25.47 17.01
CA SER A 808 6.47 -24.11 17.15
C SER A 808 7.00 -23.52 15.82
N VAL A 809 7.07 -24.30 14.75
CA VAL A 809 7.52 -23.83 13.44
C VAL A 809 6.36 -23.15 12.73
N ARG A 810 6.52 -21.89 12.40
CA ARG A 810 5.49 -21.13 11.68
C ARG A 810 5.55 -21.43 10.19
N VAL A 811 4.41 -21.84 9.62
CA VAL A 811 4.21 -22.05 8.19
C VAL A 811 3.52 -20.83 7.60
N ILE A 812 4.00 -20.34 6.47
CA ILE A 812 3.52 -19.12 5.81
C ILE A 812 3.29 -19.42 4.33
N TYR A 813 2.08 -19.18 3.84
CA TYR A 813 1.72 -19.36 2.44
C TYR A 813 1.79 -18.06 1.65
N ASN A 814 2.31 -18.14 0.43
CA ASN A 814 2.28 -17.05 -0.54
C ASN A 814 1.84 -17.63 -1.89
N VAL A 815 0.57 -17.46 -2.20
CA VAL A 815 -0.05 -17.90 -3.47
C VAL A 815 0.22 -16.83 -4.51
N ASP A 816 0.54 -17.25 -5.74
CA ASP A 816 0.95 -16.38 -6.84
C ASP A 816 2.07 -15.43 -6.40
N HIS A 817 3.18 -16.06 -5.97
CA HIS A 817 4.39 -15.33 -5.58
C HIS A 817 4.94 -14.55 -6.78
N ILE A 818 5.11 -13.24 -6.60
CA ILE A 818 5.74 -12.33 -7.56
C ILE A 818 7.08 -11.83 -7.00
#